data_5a08eae44844cfc1d1e23b80759f2c11
#
_entry.id   5a08eae44844cfc1d1e23b80759f2c11
#
_cell.length_a   1.000
_cell.length_b   1.000
_cell.length_c   1.000
_cell.angle_alpha   90.00
_cell.angle_beta   90.00
_cell.angle_gamma   90.00
#
_symmetry.space_group_name_H-M   'P 1'
#
loop_
_entity.id
_entity.type
_entity.pdbx_description
1 polymer ?
#
loop_
_entity_poly.entity_id
_entity_poly.type
_entity_poly.pdbx_seq_one_letter_code
_entity_poly.pdbx_strand_id
1 'polypeptide(L)'
;MRIPVATKLVRAHTYAAFVGLILSALFGLAVSIKFHAPEFLTNHAALTWGRLRYDHTQGILYAWLGNAFIAFIYYAVPYLTRRTVTSERLGWAMFFLYNFVAVLGGWTLVLSGVSQPLEWAEFPLVVAAVIELCLGLMIVQFGIPFLKCGASELYVSGWYLLGGLTFTFLAYPLGNIVPHALPGAMGAAFSGLWIHDAVGVFITPMAVAVEYFVITAVTRKPIYSHFYSMVGFWLLFLVYPLNGIHHYIYSSLPMAAQHVSEAASIYQGMDVILVVTNLLLSIGLATEGSVLRDVPMRFVWTSIVLYLLVSIQGSVQAVMTFNSFIHFSDWVIGHSHLAMIGFASFAAMGGLGHLWQRMPGVRHNRRAMAWSYWLLVVGLGLMVIDLTGAGLVQAALWQQHLPWIESVRASRPYWIFRTIDGVALLAGFIVFGLSFVTGPRNPEGFVGVTLDTRPQHFPSAEPAHFWFTTAYAVTFGAGVVFFVLSFLALGVYPAFSLHASIQKSTPPGAHLMLTAAEQHGGHLYAIDGCAYCHTLQVRFTAADAWRFGMPTQAWETQQQYPQMWGTRRIGPDLAREAGRRPIDWQLVHLYDPRYIAPDSVMPSYPWLFQGSPEQPSQDALDLVAFLNTLGRAQAELVPAQPKAAYVLPVAAPANDTEEGRRVFLANCSGCHGENADGQSIGGRSLRPVAFNLAGFRLSDALIWKTLEAGMPGSAMPSWNTLPSSEFRAVADYLASVGQPGELAPNEQYAPKDVLMEAGKRVFATHCVRCHGENAAGDGPDGIHMLPRPANFHQMMPSYPAMAVILRDGVPGSGMPAWPLLTPAETQAVTFYARSFYSGPGDQHPIATGASSARMEAMR
;
A
#
# COMPACT_ATOMS: atom_id res chain seq x y z
N MET A 1 34.35 41.78 -9.93
CA MET A 1 34.18 41.09 -8.62
C MET A 1 33.98 39.59 -8.90
N ARG A 2 34.72 38.70 -8.20
CA ARG A 2 34.55 37.25 -8.34
C ARG A 2 33.65 36.76 -7.22
N ILE A 3 32.54 36.08 -7.55
CA ILE A 3 31.58 35.53 -6.57
C ILE A 3 31.73 34.01 -6.59
N PRO A 4 32.30 33.40 -5.53
CA PRO A 4 32.59 31.98 -5.48
C PRO A 4 31.33 31.15 -5.21
N VAL A 5 31.33 29.94 -5.74
CA VAL A 5 30.39 28.86 -5.36
C VAL A 5 30.92 28.14 -4.12
N ALA A 6 30.03 27.73 -3.21
CA ALA A 6 30.38 26.93 -2.02
C ALA A 6 30.68 25.47 -2.40
N THR A 7 31.74 25.21 -3.16
CA THR A 7 32.06 23.95 -3.83
C THR A 7 32.17 22.75 -2.86
N LYS A 8 32.62 22.99 -1.62
CA LYS A 8 32.70 21.92 -0.61
C LYS A 8 31.31 21.42 -0.20
N LEU A 9 30.36 22.34 -0.02
CA LEU A 9 28.95 21.98 0.29
C LEU A 9 28.27 21.31 -0.91
N VAL A 10 28.51 21.81 -2.14
CA VAL A 10 28.01 21.14 -3.35
C VAL A 10 28.48 19.68 -3.40
N ARG A 11 29.77 19.42 -3.16
CA ARG A 11 30.32 18.05 -3.16
C ARG A 11 29.75 17.20 -2.04
N ALA A 12 29.62 17.74 -0.83
CA ALA A 12 29.11 17.02 0.33
C ALA A 12 27.67 16.56 0.09
N HIS A 13 26.78 17.47 -0.35
CA HIS A 13 25.40 17.12 -0.66
C HIS A 13 25.29 16.19 -1.88
N THR A 14 26.15 16.32 -2.91
CA THR A 14 26.17 15.41 -4.04
C THR A 14 26.53 13.98 -3.62
N TYR A 15 27.54 13.79 -2.77
CA TYR A 15 27.88 12.45 -2.27
C TYR A 15 26.81 11.90 -1.32
N ALA A 16 26.25 12.74 -0.44
CA ALA A 16 25.12 12.33 0.41
C ALA A 16 23.91 11.90 -0.44
N ALA A 17 23.61 12.63 -1.52
CA ALA A 17 22.56 12.26 -2.47
C ALA A 17 22.80 10.87 -3.09
N PHE A 18 24.02 10.54 -3.52
CA PHE A 18 24.32 9.22 -4.08
C PHE A 18 24.21 8.08 -3.06
N VAL A 19 24.72 8.29 -1.84
CA VAL A 19 24.55 7.32 -0.77
C VAL A 19 23.06 7.10 -0.48
N GLY A 20 22.31 8.21 -0.38
CA GLY A 20 20.86 8.18 -0.19
C GLY A 20 20.13 7.43 -1.31
N LEU A 21 20.46 7.71 -2.58
CA LEU A 21 19.87 7.04 -3.74
C LEU A 21 20.09 5.52 -3.71
N ILE A 22 21.31 5.07 -3.47
CA ILE A 22 21.64 3.65 -3.48
C ILE A 22 20.96 2.93 -2.32
N LEU A 23 21.02 3.47 -1.10
CA LEU A 23 20.38 2.86 0.07
C LEU A 23 18.85 2.80 -0.09
N SER A 24 18.23 3.89 -0.53
CA SER A 24 16.80 3.93 -0.78
C SER A 24 16.37 2.95 -1.88
N ALA A 25 17.14 2.82 -2.96
CA ALA A 25 16.89 1.85 -4.02
C ALA A 25 17.05 0.41 -3.54
N LEU A 26 18.00 0.12 -2.64
CA LEU A 26 18.16 -1.20 -2.01
C LEU A 26 16.96 -1.55 -1.11
N PHE A 27 16.45 -0.60 -0.31
CA PHE A 27 15.21 -0.79 0.43
C PHE A 27 14.03 -1.09 -0.49
N GLY A 28 13.88 -0.35 -1.59
CA GLY A 28 12.84 -0.58 -2.59
C GLY A 28 12.96 -1.93 -3.30
N LEU A 29 14.19 -2.36 -3.60
CA LEU A 29 14.43 -3.69 -4.18
C LEU A 29 14.07 -4.80 -3.18
N ALA A 30 14.43 -4.67 -1.91
CA ALA A 30 14.04 -5.62 -0.86
C ALA A 30 12.52 -5.72 -0.71
N VAL A 31 11.82 -4.57 -0.75
CA VAL A 31 10.34 -4.50 -0.78
C VAL A 31 9.78 -5.25 -1.99
N SER A 32 10.38 -5.08 -3.17
CA SER A 32 9.94 -5.75 -4.40
C SER A 32 10.13 -7.28 -4.34
N ILE A 33 11.26 -7.75 -3.81
CA ILE A 33 11.54 -9.19 -3.66
C ILE A 33 10.48 -9.86 -2.78
N LYS A 34 10.04 -9.21 -1.70
CA LYS A 34 9.03 -9.76 -0.78
C LYS A 34 7.67 -10.05 -1.44
N PHE A 35 7.35 -9.49 -2.60
CA PHE A 35 6.10 -9.81 -3.30
C PHE A 35 6.10 -11.18 -3.99
N HIS A 36 7.26 -11.77 -4.25
CA HIS A 36 7.35 -13.10 -4.85
C HIS A 36 8.15 -14.09 -3.99
N ALA A 37 8.90 -13.59 -3.01
CA ALA A 37 9.61 -14.34 -2.00
C ALA A 37 9.30 -13.73 -0.61
N PRO A 38 8.06 -13.90 -0.07
CA PRO A 38 7.62 -13.24 1.15
C PRO A 38 8.45 -13.59 2.37
N GLU A 39 9.15 -14.72 2.36
CA GLU A 39 10.07 -15.16 3.44
C GLU A 39 11.42 -14.43 3.43
N PHE A 40 11.69 -13.61 2.42
CA PHE A 40 12.95 -12.87 2.35
C PHE A 40 13.08 -11.90 3.52
N LEU A 41 14.09 -12.08 4.36
CA LEU A 41 14.40 -11.24 5.54
C LEU A 41 13.25 -11.16 6.58
N THR A 42 12.44 -12.21 6.76
CA THR A 42 11.31 -12.20 7.71
C THR A 42 11.69 -12.44 9.17
N ASN A 43 12.91 -12.92 9.45
CA ASN A 43 13.33 -13.22 10.82
C ASN A 43 13.72 -11.99 11.65
N HIS A 44 13.64 -10.79 11.06
CA HIS A 44 14.04 -9.55 11.70
C HIS A 44 12.94 -8.50 11.63
N ALA A 45 12.39 -8.09 12.76
CA ALA A 45 11.37 -7.05 12.86
C ALA A 45 11.77 -5.74 12.17
N ALA A 46 13.07 -5.36 12.23
CA ALA A 46 13.59 -4.17 11.55
C ALA A 46 13.45 -4.22 10.03
N LEU A 47 13.36 -5.42 9.43
CA LEU A 47 13.34 -5.63 7.98
C LEU A 47 11.97 -6.07 7.47
N THR A 48 10.89 -5.67 8.18
CA THR A 48 9.52 -5.86 7.70
C THR A 48 9.31 -5.14 6.38
N TRP A 49 8.34 -5.59 5.61
CA TRP A 49 7.97 -4.93 4.36
C TRP A 49 7.61 -3.46 4.58
N GLY A 50 6.85 -3.15 5.64
CA GLY A 50 6.40 -1.78 5.91
C GLY A 50 7.54 -0.84 6.28
N ARG A 51 8.44 -1.25 7.20
CA ARG A 51 9.58 -0.42 7.61
C ARG A 51 10.55 -0.16 6.46
N LEU A 52 10.84 -1.19 5.64
CA LEU A 52 11.65 -1.01 4.43
C LEU A 52 10.98 -0.10 3.39
N ARG A 53 9.66 -0.19 3.25
CA ARG A 53 8.90 0.71 2.35
C ARG A 53 8.93 2.15 2.86
N TYR A 54 8.80 2.38 4.17
CA TYR A 54 8.92 3.70 4.75
C TYR A 54 10.28 4.32 4.46
N ASP A 55 11.34 3.59 4.71
CA ASP A 55 12.71 4.06 4.46
C ASP A 55 13.01 4.25 2.97
N HIS A 56 12.40 3.42 2.10
CA HIS A 56 12.49 3.64 0.66
C HIS A 56 11.89 5.00 0.25
N THR A 57 10.67 5.29 0.66
CA THR A 57 9.97 6.53 0.25
C THR A 57 10.59 7.78 0.84
N GLN A 58 10.87 7.77 2.15
CA GLN A 58 11.51 8.90 2.82
C GLN A 58 12.94 9.13 2.32
N GLY A 59 13.65 8.05 2.00
CA GLY A 59 14.99 8.11 1.44
C GLY A 59 15.02 8.71 0.04
N ILE A 60 14.10 8.32 -0.84
CA ILE A 60 14.01 8.95 -2.18
C ILE A 60 13.68 10.43 -2.06
N LEU A 61 12.74 10.80 -1.17
CA LEU A 61 12.31 12.19 -1.02
C LEU A 61 13.41 13.08 -0.42
N TYR A 62 14.00 12.67 0.70
CA TYR A 62 14.93 13.52 1.45
C TYR A 62 16.40 13.16 1.23
N ALA A 63 16.77 11.87 1.28
CA ALA A 63 18.16 11.49 1.17
C ALA A 63 18.69 11.66 -0.26
N TRP A 64 17.91 11.34 -1.28
CA TRP A 64 18.27 11.49 -2.68
C TRP A 64 17.90 12.87 -3.23
N LEU A 65 16.60 13.12 -3.47
CA LEU A 65 16.15 14.34 -4.18
C LEU A 65 16.43 15.59 -3.36
N GLY A 66 16.18 15.57 -2.05
CA GLY A 66 16.48 16.71 -1.18
C GLY A 66 17.95 17.11 -1.26
N ASN A 67 18.89 16.18 -1.09
CA ASN A 67 20.33 16.47 -1.20
C ASN A 67 20.74 16.88 -2.62
N ALA A 68 20.19 16.25 -3.65
CA ALA A 68 20.51 16.58 -5.04
C ALA A 68 20.10 18.02 -5.39
N PHE A 69 18.89 18.44 -4.98
CA PHE A 69 18.43 19.81 -5.19
C PHE A 69 19.17 20.82 -4.32
N ILE A 70 19.50 20.50 -3.06
CA ILE A 70 20.33 21.37 -2.21
C ILE A 70 21.71 21.57 -2.84
N ALA A 71 22.36 20.51 -3.36
CA ALA A 71 23.63 20.64 -4.08
C ALA A 71 23.50 21.56 -5.29
N PHE A 72 22.41 21.42 -6.06
CA PHE A 72 22.13 22.29 -7.20
C PHE A 72 21.90 23.75 -6.76
N ILE A 73 21.15 24.01 -5.70
CA ILE A 73 20.88 25.36 -5.21
C ILE A 73 22.16 26.04 -4.77
N TYR A 74 23.08 25.37 -4.05
CA TYR A 74 24.40 25.91 -3.71
C TYR A 74 25.23 26.33 -4.94
N TYR A 75 25.08 25.57 -6.04
CA TYR A 75 25.71 25.90 -7.31
C TYR A 75 25.00 27.07 -8.01
N ALA A 76 23.66 27.05 -8.08
CA ALA A 76 22.87 27.97 -8.88
C ALA A 76 22.76 29.40 -8.26
N VAL A 77 22.68 29.53 -6.93
CA VAL A 77 22.49 30.82 -6.24
C VAL A 77 23.45 31.89 -6.69
N PRO A 78 24.79 31.69 -6.75
CA PRO A 78 25.72 32.72 -7.21
C PRO A 78 25.49 33.15 -8.67
N TYR A 79 25.05 32.21 -9.53
CA TYR A 79 24.76 32.53 -10.93
C TYR A 79 23.46 33.33 -11.09
N LEU A 80 22.43 33.00 -10.32
CA LEU A 80 21.12 33.64 -10.41
C LEU A 80 21.06 34.99 -9.71
N THR A 81 21.74 35.13 -8.57
CA THR A 81 21.58 36.30 -7.71
C THR A 81 22.78 37.25 -7.76
N ARG A 82 23.91 36.85 -8.35
CA ARG A 82 25.19 37.56 -8.27
C ARG A 82 25.67 37.79 -6.83
N ARG A 83 25.30 36.88 -5.91
CA ARG A 83 25.60 36.92 -4.49
C ARG A 83 26.04 35.55 -4.01
N THR A 84 26.84 35.50 -2.96
CA THR A 84 27.14 34.25 -2.26
C THR A 84 25.90 33.77 -1.47
N VAL A 85 25.86 32.52 -1.09
CA VAL A 85 24.93 32.03 -0.06
C VAL A 85 25.13 32.79 1.25
N THR A 86 24.13 32.82 2.11
CA THR A 86 24.13 33.67 3.32
C THR A 86 25.32 33.36 4.24
N SER A 87 25.61 32.07 4.50
CA SER A 87 26.74 31.68 5.36
C SER A 87 27.17 30.23 5.06
N GLU A 88 28.46 30.02 4.83
CA GLU A 88 29.00 28.63 4.70
C GLU A 88 28.94 27.86 6.03
N ARG A 89 29.08 28.55 7.19
CA ARG A 89 28.97 27.93 8.51
C ARG A 89 27.54 27.42 8.74
N LEU A 90 26.54 28.21 8.40
CA LEU A 90 25.15 27.78 8.43
C LEU A 90 24.94 26.60 7.50
N GLY A 91 25.51 26.63 6.29
CA GLY A 91 25.45 25.53 5.33
C GLY A 91 25.98 24.22 5.88
N TRP A 92 27.10 24.22 6.59
CA TRP A 92 27.62 22.99 7.24
C TRP A 92 26.76 22.54 8.42
N ALA A 93 26.24 23.45 9.23
CA ALA A 93 25.29 23.08 10.31
C ALA A 93 24.04 22.43 9.74
N MET A 94 23.47 22.98 8.66
CA MET A 94 22.34 22.40 7.94
C MET A 94 22.68 21.02 7.36
N PHE A 95 23.88 20.86 6.76
CA PHE A 95 24.30 19.56 6.20
C PHE A 95 24.28 18.46 7.27
N PHE A 96 24.85 18.72 8.44
CA PHE A 96 24.87 17.75 9.53
C PHE A 96 23.50 17.51 10.13
N LEU A 97 22.72 18.58 10.40
CA LEU A 97 21.36 18.44 10.92
C LEU A 97 20.47 17.62 9.98
N TYR A 98 20.52 17.95 8.69
CA TYR A 98 19.68 17.29 7.69
C TYR A 98 20.08 15.83 7.46
N ASN A 99 21.36 15.54 7.22
CA ASN A 99 21.77 14.20 6.81
C ASN A 99 21.91 13.23 7.99
N PHE A 100 22.40 13.69 9.15
CA PHE A 100 22.66 12.77 10.27
C PHE A 100 21.51 12.74 11.27
N VAL A 101 20.84 13.87 11.55
CA VAL A 101 19.74 13.88 12.52
C VAL A 101 18.42 13.56 11.83
N ALA A 102 18.08 14.23 10.72
CA ALA A 102 16.81 13.99 10.04
C ALA A 102 16.84 12.70 9.22
N VAL A 103 17.74 12.54 8.25
CA VAL A 103 17.71 11.41 7.31
C VAL A 103 18.19 10.12 7.98
N LEU A 104 19.44 10.07 8.46
CA LEU A 104 19.98 8.85 9.07
C LEU A 104 19.28 8.53 10.39
N GLY A 105 18.97 9.52 11.21
CA GLY A 105 18.20 9.36 12.45
C GLY A 105 16.79 8.86 12.15
N GLY A 106 16.12 9.41 11.12
CA GLY A 106 14.80 8.98 10.67
C GLY A 106 14.79 7.51 10.23
N TRP A 107 15.71 7.10 9.36
CA TRP A 107 15.86 5.71 8.95
C TRP A 107 16.10 4.77 10.14
N THR A 108 16.99 5.15 11.06
CA THR A 108 17.28 4.33 12.25
C THR A 108 16.04 4.16 13.13
N LEU A 109 15.26 5.23 13.34
CA LEU A 109 14.03 5.18 14.11
C LEU A 109 12.98 4.29 13.44
N VAL A 110 12.76 4.44 12.13
CA VAL A 110 11.81 3.60 11.38
C VAL A 110 12.20 2.12 11.47
N LEU A 111 13.45 1.75 11.22
CA LEU A 111 13.92 0.37 11.36
C LEU A 111 13.78 -0.17 12.79
N SER A 112 13.89 0.69 13.80
CA SER A 112 13.66 0.31 15.21
C SER A 112 12.17 0.27 15.61
N GLY A 113 11.25 0.58 14.69
CA GLY A 113 9.80 0.53 14.95
C GLY A 113 9.23 1.84 15.49
N VAL A 114 9.87 2.97 15.21
CA VAL A 114 9.34 4.30 15.55
C VAL A 114 9.02 5.05 14.25
N SER A 115 7.79 4.93 13.81
CA SER A 115 7.29 5.51 12.55
C SER A 115 5.80 5.84 12.66
N GLN A 116 5.22 6.33 11.56
CA GLN A 116 3.80 6.67 11.49
C GLN A 116 3.22 6.28 10.12
N PRO A 117 1.91 6.03 10.01
CA PRO A 117 1.28 5.48 8.81
C PRO A 117 0.86 6.57 7.79
N LEU A 118 1.41 7.77 7.87
CA LEU A 118 1.11 8.87 6.95
C LEU A 118 1.95 8.74 5.68
N GLU A 119 1.33 8.63 4.53
CA GLU A 119 2.02 8.50 3.24
C GLU A 119 2.83 9.75 2.92
N TRP A 120 4.08 9.59 2.46
CA TRP A 120 5.09 10.63 2.27
C TRP A 120 5.49 11.39 3.53
N ALA A 121 5.04 10.93 4.71
CA ALA A 121 5.28 11.52 6.01
C ALA A 121 5.54 10.43 7.07
N GLU A 122 6.20 9.35 6.70
CA GLU A 122 6.38 8.15 7.52
C GLU A 122 7.40 8.33 8.65
N PHE A 123 8.26 9.34 8.58
CA PHE A 123 9.18 9.67 9.68
C PHE A 123 8.41 10.12 10.94
N PRO A 124 8.86 9.72 12.14
CA PRO A 124 8.17 10.10 13.38
C PRO A 124 8.17 11.63 13.60
N LEU A 125 7.21 12.12 14.35
CA LEU A 125 6.95 13.55 14.58
C LEU A 125 8.20 14.35 14.99
N VAL A 126 9.10 13.76 15.78
CA VAL A 126 10.36 14.41 16.17
C VAL A 126 11.26 14.68 14.97
N VAL A 127 11.34 13.74 14.03
CA VAL A 127 12.12 13.93 12.79
C VAL A 127 11.41 14.92 11.86
N ALA A 128 10.09 14.89 11.79
CA ALA A 128 9.32 15.88 11.05
C ALA A 128 9.59 17.31 11.53
N ALA A 129 9.67 17.53 12.84
CA ALA A 129 10.02 18.83 13.41
C ALA A 129 11.45 19.27 13.04
N VAL A 130 12.41 18.33 12.96
CA VAL A 130 13.79 18.64 12.52
C VAL A 130 13.82 18.98 11.02
N ILE A 131 13.05 18.27 10.18
CA ILE A 131 12.96 18.62 8.74
C ILE A 131 12.36 20.01 8.56
N GLU A 132 11.31 20.35 9.29
CA GLU A 132 10.71 21.68 9.25
C GLU A 132 11.70 22.77 9.64
N LEU A 133 12.48 22.54 10.70
CA LEU A 133 13.58 23.44 11.07
C LEU A 133 14.60 23.58 9.93
N CYS A 134 14.96 22.47 9.26
CA CYS A 134 15.88 22.52 8.13
C CYS A 134 15.31 23.34 6.97
N LEU A 135 14.01 23.21 6.65
CA LEU A 135 13.34 24.02 5.63
C LEU A 135 13.39 25.51 5.96
N GLY A 136 13.13 25.88 7.21
CA GLY A 136 13.27 27.27 7.69
C GLY A 136 14.71 27.79 7.56
N LEU A 137 15.71 26.97 7.91
CA LEU A 137 17.13 27.31 7.72
C LEU A 137 17.51 27.43 6.24
N MET A 138 16.93 26.61 5.35
CA MET A 138 17.13 26.73 3.90
C MET A 138 16.60 28.06 3.36
N ILE A 139 15.44 28.52 3.84
CA ILE A 139 14.91 29.85 3.48
C ILE A 139 15.88 30.95 3.89
N VAL A 140 16.45 30.89 5.09
CA VAL A 140 17.48 31.84 5.52
C VAL A 140 18.73 31.76 4.66
N GLN A 141 19.21 30.54 4.37
CA GLN A 141 20.45 30.29 3.63
C GLN A 141 20.38 30.73 2.17
N PHE A 142 19.28 30.49 1.50
CA PHE A 142 19.11 30.70 0.07
C PHE A 142 18.15 31.83 -0.25
N GLY A 143 17.10 32.05 0.54
CA GLY A 143 16.10 33.10 0.32
C GLY A 143 16.65 34.49 0.45
N ILE A 144 17.55 34.75 1.42
CA ILE A 144 18.16 36.10 1.60
C ILE A 144 18.90 36.55 0.35
N PRO A 145 19.80 35.78 -0.31
CA PRO A 145 20.38 36.15 -1.60
C PRO A 145 19.36 36.48 -2.68
N PHE A 146 18.29 35.67 -2.81
CA PHE A 146 17.21 35.92 -3.78
C PHE A 146 16.45 37.20 -3.49
N LEU A 147 16.05 37.45 -2.25
CA LEU A 147 15.37 38.69 -1.85
C LEU A 147 16.21 39.93 -2.08
N LYS A 148 17.54 39.84 -1.87
CA LYS A 148 18.49 40.94 -2.12
C LYS A 148 18.80 41.15 -3.61
N CYS A 149 18.50 40.19 -4.48
CA CYS A 149 18.61 40.33 -5.93
C CYS A 149 17.52 41.23 -6.50
N GLY A 150 16.33 41.15 -5.94
CA GLY A 150 15.15 41.88 -6.44
C GLY A 150 14.38 41.07 -7.50
N ALA A 151 13.06 41.22 -7.49
CA ALA A 151 12.16 40.45 -8.34
C ALA A 151 12.39 40.67 -9.84
N SER A 152 12.75 41.91 -10.24
CA SER A 152 12.96 42.29 -11.65
C SER A 152 14.20 41.67 -12.29
N GLU A 153 15.20 41.32 -11.49
CA GLU A 153 16.44 40.73 -11.96
C GLU A 153 16.53 39.21 -11.78
N LEU A 154 15.52 38.62 -11.13
CA LEU A 154 15.52 37.22 -10.80
C LEU A 154 15.03 36.38 -12.00
N TYR A 155 15.94 35.53 -12.50
CA TYR A 155 15.60 34.57 -13.56
C TYR A 155 14.59 33.53 -13.06
N VAL A 156 13.77 32.97 -13.98
CA VAL A 156 12.68 32.07 -13.66
C VAL A 156 13.07 30.88 -12.74
N SER A 157 14.25 30.29 -12.92
CA SER A 157 14.74 29.24 -12.00
C SER A 157 14.82 29.73 -10.56
N GLY A 158 15.19 31.00 -10.34
CA GLY A 158 15.20 31.59 -9.00
C GLY A 158 13.81 31.72 -8.39
N TRP A 159 12.81 32.04 -9.20
CA TRP A 159 11.41 32.09 -8.78
C TRP A 159 10.93 30.70 -8.33
N TYR A 160 11.18 29.65 -9.14
CA TYR A 160 10.80 28.29 -8.79
C TYR A 160 11.53 27.78 -7.54
N LEU A 161 12.83 28.09 -7.36
CA LEU A 161 13.57 27.71 -6.16
C LEU A 161 13.05 28.42 -4.91
N LEU A 162 12.81 29.73 -4.99
CA LEU A 162 12.29 30.52 -3.86
C LEU A 162 10.86 30.10 -3.51
N GLY A 163 10.01 29.95 -4.53
CA GLY A 163 8.64 29.48 -4.36
C GLY A 163 8.60 28.07 -3.76
N GLY A 164 9.38 27.13 -4.31
CA GLY A 164 9.47 25.77 -3.79
C GLY A 164 9.88 25.73 -2.32
N LEU A 165 10.90 26.48 -1.90
CA LEU A 165 11.31 26.55 -0.49
C LEU A 165 10.20 27.13 0.41
N THR A 166 9.59 28.26 -0.03
CA THR A 166 8.58 28.97 0.78
C THR A 166 7.29 28.15 0.94
N PHE A 167 6.76 27.64 -0.16
CA PHE A 167 5.49 26.90 -0.13
C PHE A 167 5.66 25.52 0.49
N THR A 168 6.82 24.85 0.34
CA THR A 168 7.10 23.60 1.06
C THR A 168 7.13 23.83 2.57
N PHE A 169 7.79 24.89 3.04
CA PHE A 169 7.80 25.24 4.47
C PHE A 169 6.39 25.49 5.02
N LEU A 170 5.49 26.06 4.24
CA LEU A 170 4.09 26.25 4.64
C LEU A 170 3.26 24.96 4.57
N ALA A 171 3.48 24.10 3.57
CA ALA A 171 2.72 22.88 3.36
C ALA A 171 3.15 21.72 4.27
N TYR A 172 4.45 21.62 4.58
CA TYR A 172 5.03 20.49 5.30
C TYR A 172 4.37 20.21 6.65
N PRO A 173 4.17 21.19 7.57
CA PRO A 173 3.57 20.94 8.86
C PRO A 173 2.09 20.50 8.74
N LEU A 174 1.41 20.88 7.66
CA LEU A 174 0.01 20.55 7.45
C LEU A 174 -0.20 19.04 7.34
N GLY A 175 0.67 18.34 6.61
CA GLY A 175 0.56 16.91 6.44
C GLY A 175 1.36 16.06 7.43
N ASN A 176 2.42 16.63 8.03
CA ASN A 176 3.33 15.88 8.90
C ASN A 176 3.07 16.10 10.39
N ILE A 177 2.45 17.21 10.79
CA ILE A 177 2.22 17.59 12.20
C ILE A 177 0.73 17.63 12.54
N VAL A 178 -0.07 18.33 11.73
CA VAL A 178 -1.51 18.54 12.02
C VAL A 178 -2.31 17.24 12.15
N PRO A 179 -2.08 16.16 11.36
CA PRO A 179 -2.83 14.91 11.51
C PRO A 179 -2.65 14.20 12.86
N HIS A 180 -1.62 14.56 13.64
CA HIS A 180 -1.46 14.06 15.00
C HIS A 180 -2.42 14.71 16.01
N ALA A 181 -2.92 15.90 15.69
CA ALA A 181 -3.86 16.63 16.51
C ALA A 181 -5.33 16.41 16.10
N LEU A 182 -5.56 15.89 14.90
CA LEU A 182 -6.89 15.71 14.33
C LEU A 182 -7.17 14.25 14.01
N PRO A 183 -8.27 13.66 14.49
CA PRO A 183 -8.55 12.24 14.30
C PRO A 183 -9.05 11.90 12.90
N GLY A 184 -8.71 10.71 12.44
CA GLY A 184 -9.28 10.00 11.31
C GLY A 184 -9.55 10.88 10.09
N ALA A 185 -10.82 10.99 9.70
CA ALA A 185 -11.22 11.75 8.52
C ALA A 185 -10.83 13.24 8.58
N MET A 186 -10.82 13.87 9.76
CA MET A 186 -10.38 15.26 9.88
C MET A 186 -8.87 15.39 9.61
N GLY A 187 -8.05 14.49 10.16
CA GLY A 187 -6.60 14.43 9.87
C GLY A 187 -6.31 14.07 8.42
N ALA A 188 -7.14 13.22 7.81
CA ALA A 188 -7.00 12.82 6.42
C ALA A 188 -7.14 14.00 5.44
N ALA A 189 -7.98 14.99 5.74
CA ALA A 189 -8.09 16.19 4.92
C ALA A 189 -6.74 16.92 4.79
N PHE A 190 -5.94 16.95 5.87
CA PHE A 190 -4.61 17.58 5.87
C PHE A 190 -3.52 16.67 5.31
N SER A 191 -3.51 15.39 5.66
CA SER A 191 -2.53 14.45 5.10
C SER A 191 -2.68 14.31 3.59
N GLY A 192 -3.90 14.37 3.05
CA GLY A 192 -4.15 14.36 1.61
C GLY A 192 -3.49 15.54 0.88
N LEU A 193 -3.50 16.72 1.47
CA LEU A 193 -2.81 17.88 0.91
C LEU A 193 -1.30 17.60 0.79
N TRP A 194 -0.67 17.06 1.83
CA TRP A 194 0.77 16.77 1.80
C TRP A 194 1.14 15.63 0.86
N ILE A 195 0.35 14.57 0.77
CA ILE A 195 0.63 13.47 -0.18
C ILE A 195 0.85 14.02 -1.60
N HIS A 196 0.07 15.02 -1.96
CA HIS A 196 0.20 15.70 -3.25
C HIS A 196 1.30 16.76 -3.27
N ASP A 197 1.36 17.61 -2.23
CA ASP A 197 2.27 18.75 -2.15
C ASP A 197 3.74 18.34 -1.98
N ALA A 198 4.03 17.15 -1.42
CA ALA A 198 5.38 16.59 -1.37
C ALA A 198 6.02 16.49 -2.77
N VAL A 199 5.23 16.16 -3.77
CA VAL A 199 5.67 16.15 -5.17
C VAL A 199 5.45 17.50 -5.82
N GLY A 200 4.29 18.11 -5.63
CA GLY A 200 3.86 19.29 -6.37
C GLY A 200 4.49 20.61 -5.94
N VAL A 201 4.66 20.83 -4.63
CA VAL A 201 5.20 22.11 -4.10
C VAL A 201 6.66 22.00 -3.72
N PHE A 202 7.17 20.79 -3.43
CA PHE A 202 8.58 20.58 -3.11
C PHE A 202 9.36 20.12 -4.34
N ILE A 203 9.05 18.94 -4.88
CA ILE A 203 9.87 18.31 -5.92
C ILE A 203 9.71 18.99 -7.28
N THR A 204 8.48 19.28 -7.71
CA THR A 204 8.22 19.82 -9.04
C THR A 204 8.89 21.17 -9.29
N PRO A 205 8.76 22.18 -8.40
CA PRO A 205 9.44 23.46 -8.66
C PRO A 205 10.97 23.35 -8.65
N MET A 206 11.54 22.45 -7.84
CA MET A 206 12.99 22.19 -7.85
C MET A 206 13.44 21.57 -9.16
N ALA A 207 12.72 20.59 -9.68
CA ALA A 207 13.01 19.94 -10.96
C ALA A 207 12.90 20.92 -12.13
N VAL A 208 11.79 21.68 -12.21
CA VAL A 208 11.57 22.70 -13.26
C VAL A 208 12.60 23.80 -13.20
N ALA A 209 13.04 24.22 -11.99
CA ALA A 209 14.13 25.18 -11.83
C ALA A 209 15.45 24.66 -12.44
N VAL A 210 15.76 23.36 -12.22
CA VAL A 210 16.93 22.71 -12.84
C VAL A 210 16.80 22.73 -14.36
N GLU A 211 15.63 22.37 -14.89
CA GLU A 211 15.37 22.30 -16.34
C GLU A 211 15.60 23.66 -17.01
N TYR A 212 14.95 24.72 -16.53
CA TYR A 212 15.16 26.08 -17.04
C TYR A 212 16.61 26.53 -16.96
N PHE A 213 17.30 26.24 -15.85
CA PHE A 213 18.70 26.60 -15.68
C PHE A 213 19.61 25.87 -16.65
N VAL A 214 19.50 24.55 -16.75
CA VAL A 214 20.38 23.72 -17.59
C VAL A 214 20.17 24.01 -19.06
N ILE A 215 18.92 24.18 -19.51
CA ILE A 215 18.60 24.51 -20.91
C ILE A 215 19.33 25.78 -21.33
N THR A 216 19.15 26.87 -20.61
CA THR A 216 19.78 28.17 -20.98
C THR A 216 21.30 28.16 -20.83
N ALA A 217 21.82 27.43 -19.82
CA ALA A 217 23.26 27.32 -19.62
C ALA A 217 23.95 26.49 -20.72
N VAL A 218 23.26 25.48 -21.31
CA VAL A 218 23.79 24.63 -22.38
C VAL A 218 23.57 25.27 -23.76
N THR A 219 22.35 25.76 -24.01
CA THR A 219 21.98 26.39 -25.30
C THR A 219 22.61 27.76 -25.49
N ARG A 220 22.94 28.45 -24.40
CA ARG A 220 23.38 29.87 -24.38
C ARG A 220 22.38 30.81 -25.08
N LYS A 221 21.10 30.42 -25.09
CA LYS A 221 20.00 31.21 -25.66
C LYS A 221 18.95 31.49 -24.57
N PRO A 222 18.19 32.58 -24.73
CA PRO A 222 17.05 32.82 -23.83
C PRO A 222 16.00 31.73 -23.98
N ILE A 223 15.16 31.55 -22.95
CA ILE A 223 13.97 30.71 -23.03
C ILE A 223 13.01 31.26 -24.10
N TYR A 224 12.18 30.37 -24.64
CA TYR A 224 11.22 30.73 -25.69
C TYR A 224 10.28 31.87 -25.24
N SER A 225 9.71 31.76 -24.02
CA SER A 225 8.82 32.78 -23.49
C SER A 225 8.99 32.94 -21.98
N HIS A 226 9.43 34.10 -21.54
CA HIS A 226 9.45 34.43 -20.12
C HIS A 226 8.03 34.54 -19.54
N PHE A 227 7.08 35.04 -20.34
CA PHE A 227 5.69 35.14 -19.97
C PHE A 227 5.11 33.74 -19.63
N TYR A 228 5.31 32.76 -20.50
CA TYR A 228 4.85 31.39 -20.24
C TYR A 228 5.51 30.78 -19.02
N SER A 229 6.79 31.05 -18.76
CA SER A 229 7.47 30.54 -17.59
C SER A 229 6.91 31.10 -16.27
N MET A 230 6.47 32.36 -16.29
CA MET A 230 5.87 33.00 -15.11
C MET A 230 4.41 32.63 -14.92
N VAL A 231 3.66 32.43 -16.02
CA VAL A 231 2.29 31.88 -15.94
C VAL A 231 2.32 30.48 -15.36
N GLY A 232 3.21 29.60 -15.84
CA GLY A 232 3.36 28.25 -15.29
C GLY A 232 3.80 28.27 -13.82
N PHE A 233 4.70 29.16 -13.41
CA PHE A 233 5.06 29.32 -12.01
C PHE A 233 3.84 29.63 -11.12
N TRP A 234 3.02 30.59 -11.52
CA TRP A 234 1.86 31.00 -10.73
C TRP A 234 0.74 29.97 -10.75
N LEU A 235 0.48 29.32 -11.90
CA LEU A 235 -0.50 28.25 -11.98
C LEU A 235 -0.11 27.07 -11.08
N LEU A 236 1.17 26.71 -11.06
CA LEU A 236 1.67 25.66 -10.17
C LEU A 236 1.29 25.96 -8.71
N PHE A 237 1.67 27.13 -8.18
CA PHE A 237 1.46 27.45 -6.77
C PHE A 237 0.03 27.89 -6.41
N LEU A 238 -0.80 28.26 -7.37
CA LEU A 238 -2.20 28.60 -7.15
C LEU A 238 -3.13 27.38 -7.24
N VAL A 239 -2.82 26.43 -8.12
CA VAL A 239 -3.72 25.31 -8.41
C VAL A 239 -3.30 24.03 -7.69
N TYR A 240 -2.02 23.77 -7.58
CA TYR A 240 -1.48 22.55 -7.01
C TYR A 240 -1.97 22.27 -5.58
N PRO A 241 -2.02 23.25 -4.66
CA PRO A 241 -2.52 23.02 -3.30
C PRO A 241 -4.00 22.61 -3.23
N LEU A 242 -4.77 22.76 -4.32
CA LEU A 242 -6.16 22.34 -4.40
C LEU A 242 -6.34 20.85 -4.76
N ASN A 243 -5.28 20.15 -5.12
CA ASN A 243 -5.39 18.82 -5.70
C ASN A 243 -5.39 17.67 -4.65
N GLY A 244 -4.90 17.91 -3.44
CA GLY A 244 -4.53 16.87 -2.48
C GLY A 244 -5.63 15.89 -2.09
N ILE A 245 -6.90 16.31 -2.09
CA ILE A 245 -8.04 15.47 -1.72
C ILE A 245 -8.32 14.36 -2.76
N HIS A 246 -7.78 14.44 -3.97
CA HIS A 246 -7.94 13.38 -4.96
C HIS A 246 -7.30 12.04 -4.54
N HIS A 247 -6.41 12.03 -3.55
CA HIS A 247 -5.89 10.81 -2.92
C HIS A 247 -6.93 10.08 -2.06
N TYR A 248 -8.07 10.71 -1.76
CA TYR A 248 -9.12 10.17 -0.91
C TYR A 248 -10.50 10.26 -1.57
N ILE A 249 -10.57 10.08 -2.89
CA ILE A 249 -11.82 10.04 -3.65
C ILE A 249 -12.68 8.86 -3.18
N TYR A 250 -13.97 9.11 -3.08
CA TYR A 250 -14.97 8.18 -2.52
C TYR A 250 -14.74 7.83 -1.04
N SER A 251 -13.98 8.63 -0.32
CA SER A 251 -13.85 8.52 1.14
C SER A 251 -15.00 9.20 1.88
N SER A 252 -14.95 9.17 3.20
CA SER A 252 -15.87 9.92 4.07
C SER A 252 -15.59 11.43 4.15
N LEU A 253 -14.63 11.96 3.37
CA LEU A 253 -14.43 13.41 3.23
C LEU A 253 -15.59 14.07 2.49
N PRO A 254 -15.85 15.37 2.71
CA PRO A 254 -16.94 16.08 2.03
C PRO A 254 -16.81 15.98 0.50
N MET A 255 -17.89 15.59 -0.17
CA MET A 255 -17.90 15.40 -1.62
C MET A 255 -17.51 16.66 -2.40
N ALA A 256 -17.90 17.84 -1.93
CA ALA A 256 -17.51 19.10 -2.53
C ALA A 256 -15.98 19.28 -2.60
N ALA A 257 -15.25 18.90 -1.55
CA ALA A 257 -13.79 18.95 -1.53
C ALA A 257 -13.17 17.95 -2.53
N GLN A 258 -13.78 16.77 -2.68
CA GLN A 258 -13.34 15.76 -3.66
C GLN A 258 -13.51 16.27 -5.10
N HIS A 259 -14.65 16.89 -5.43
CA HIS A 259 -14.90 17.47 -6.77
C HIS A 259 -14.00 18.68 -7.06
N VAL A 260 -13.74 19.54 -6.07
CA VAL A 260 -12.79 20.65 -6.27
C VAL A 260 -11.40 20.11 -6.59
N SER A 261 -10.97 19.07 -5.88
CA SER A 261 -9.68 18.45 -6.09
C SER A 261 -9.58 17.73 -7.44
N GLU A 262 -10.63 17.06 -7.90
CA GLU A 262 -10.73 16.48 -9.24
C GLU A 262 -10.56 17.56 -10.32
N ALA A 263 -11.36 18.62 -10.24
CA ALA A 263 -11.32 19.71 -11.21
C ALA A 263 -9.95 20.41 -11.25
N ALA A 264 -9.36 20.66 -10.09
CA ALA A 264 -8.02 21.24 -9.98
C ALA A 264 -6.95 20.33 -10.60
N SER A 265 -7.06 19.01 -10.42
CA SER A 265 -6.12 18.03 -10.99
C SER A 265 -6.19 18.00 -12.53
N ILE A 266 -7.37 18.11 -13.09
CA ILE A 266 -7.53 18.21 -14.56
C ILE A 266 -6.94 19.53 -15.07
N TYR A 267 -7.19 20.63 -14.37
CA TYR A 267 -6.67 21.94 -14.74
C TYR A 267 -5.14 22.01 -14.64
N GLN A 268 -4.54 21.33 -13.67
CA GLN A 268 -3.07 21.23 -13.52
C GLN A 268 -2.41 20.57 -14.73
N GLY A 269 -3.06 19.63 -15.37
CA GLY A 269 -2.57 19.02 -16.62
C GLY A 269 -2.40 20.08 -17.75
N MET A 270 -3.24 21.09 -17.79
CA MET A 270 -3.13 22.21 -18.76
C MET A 270 -1.92 23.11 -18.45
N ASP A 271 -1.64 23.39 -17.17
CA ASP A 271 -0.45 24.12 -16.75
C ASP A 271 0.83 23.44 -17.22
N VAL A 272 0.92 22.12 -16.99
CA VAL A 272 2.09 21.34 -17.40
C VAL A 272 2.30 21.37 -18.90
N ILE A 273 1.25 21.30 -19.71
CA ILE A 273 1.36 21.44 -21.17
C ILE A 273 2.02 22.78 -21.54
N LEU A 274 1.64 23.86 -20.89
CA LEU A 274 2.22 25.19 -21.11
C LEU A 274 3.71 25.23 -20.73
N VAL A 275 4.08 24.73 -19.54
CA VAL A 275 5.47 24.70 -19.07
C VAL A 275 6.33 23.81 -19.97
N VAL A 276 5.89 22.60 -20.29
CA VAL A 276 6.61 21.65 -21.15
C VAL A 276 6.78 22.21 -22.56
N THR A 277 5.74 22.85 -23.13
CA THR A 277 5.83 23.50 -24.45
C THR A 277 6.91 24.58 -24.44
N ASN A 278 6.93 25.43 -23.41
CA ASN A 278 7.95 26.48 -23.28
C ASN A 278 9.38 25.89 -23.19
N LEU A 279 9.56 24.82 -22.40
CA LEU A 279 10.86 24.15 -22.24
C LEU A 279 11.32 23.47 -23.55
N LEU A 280 10.46 22.74 -24.23
CA LEU A 280 10.80 22.05 -25.49
C LEU A 280 11.08 23.05 -26.62
N LEU A 281 10.31 24.13 -26.75
CA LEU A 281 10.56 25.19 -27.72
C LEU A 281 11.89 25.91 -27.41
N SER A 282 12.21 26.13 -26.13
CA SER A 282 13.49 26.69 -25.71
C SER A 282 14.71 25.83 -26.14
N ILE A 283 14.54 24.50 -26.11
CA ILE A 283 15.53 23.56 -26.66
C ILE A 283 15.56 23.63 -28.19
N GLY A 284 14.40 23.69 -28.84
CA GLY A 284 14.26 23.75 -30.31
C GLY A 284 14.88 24.99 -30.94
N LEU A 285 14.96 26.11 -30.21
CA LEU A 285 15.69 27.31 -30.64
C LEU A 285 17.20 27.11 -30.77
N ALA A 286 17.75 26.07 -30.13
CA ALA A 286 19.12 25.65 -30.33
C ALA A 286 19.21 24.90 -31.68
N THR A 287 19.51 25.65 -32.75
CA THR A 287 19.46 25.22 -34.16
C THR A 287 20.39 24.06 -34.60
N GLU A 288 21.12 23.48 -33.69
CA GLU A 288 22.03 22.40 -33.97
C GLU A 288 21.71 21.19 -33.09
N GLY A 289 21.37 20.03 -33.66
CA GLY A 289 21.14 18.77 -32.96
C GLY A 289 22.31 18.29 -32.06
N SER A 290 23.28 19.16 -31.83
CA SER A 290 24.42 19.01 -30.92
C SER A 290 24.04 19.06 -29.43
N VAL A 291 22.92 19.70 -29.04
CA VAL A 291 22.51 19.92 -27.65
C VAL A 291 22.28 18.59 -26.93
N LEU A 292 21.64 17.64 -27.59
CA LEU A 292 21.44 16.29 -27.03
C LEU A 292 22.68 15.38 -27.07
N ARG A 293 23.83 15.86 -27.60
CA ARG A 293 25.11 15.18 -27.42
C ARG A 293 25.68 15.38 -26.00
N ASP A 294 25.23 16.41 -25.29
CA ASP A 294 25.52 16.58 -23.86
C ASP A 294 24.67 15.60 -23.04
N VAL A 295 25.32 14.69 -22.30
CA VAL A 295 24.61 13.63 -21.56
C VAL A 295 23.68 14.20 -20.47
N PRO A 296 24.10 15.18 -19.63
CA PRO A 296 23.21 15.87 -18.69
C PRO A 296 21.96 16.44 -19.37
N MET A 297 22.12 17.02 -20.56
CA MET A 297 20.99 17.57 -21.31
C MET A 297 20.01 16.48 -21.80
N ARG A 298 20.48 15.26 -22.07
CA ARG A 298 19.57 14.12 -22.35
C ARG A 298 18.69 13.81 -21.16
N PHE A 299 19.25 13.78 -19.95
CA PHE A 299 18.49 13.59 -18.72
C PHE A 299 17.43 14.67 -18.57
N VAL A 300 17.78 15.95 -18.77
CA VAL A 300 16.82 17.07 -18.71
C VAL A 300 15.73 16.94 -19.76
N TRP A 301 16.09 16.64 -21.00
CA TRP A 301 15.12 16.49 -22.08
C TRP A 301 14.13 15.34 -21.80
N THR A 302 14.64 14.21 -21.33
CA THR A 302 13.79 13.05 -20.96
C THR A 302 12.92 13.37 -19.78
N SER A 303 13.44 14.09 -18.77
CA SER A 303 12.65 14.58 -17.63
C SER A 303 11.44 15.39 -18.10
N ILE A 304 11.64 16.34 -19.01
CA ILE A 304 10.57 17.20 -19.55
C ILE A 304 9.48 16.36 -20.26
N VAL A 305 9.88 15.39 -21.06
CA VAL A 305 8.93 14.50 -21.76
C VAL A 305 8.16 13.65 -20.75
N LEU A 306 8.84 13.11 -19.74
CA LEU A 306 8.20 12.29 -18.71
C LEU A 306 7.36 13.14 -17.73
N TYR A 307 7.69 14.43 -17.56
CA TYR A 307 6.84 15.37 -16.83
C TYR A 307 5.47 15.53 -17.51
N LEU A 308 5.46 15.65 -18.84
CA LEU A 308 4.19 15.68 -19.58
C LEU A 308 3.41 14.38 -19.42
N LEU A 309 4.08 13.23 -19.59
CA LEU A 309 3.41 11.92 -19.50
C LEU A 309 2.83 11.66 -18.11
N VAL A 310 3.59 11.92 -17.05
CA VAL A 310 3.12 11.71 -15.69
C VAL A 310 1.98 12.64 -15.30
N SER A 311 1.99 13.87 -15.82
CA SER A 311 0.93 14.85 -15.53
C SER A 311 -0.37 14.50 -16.27
N ILE A 312 -0.30 14.02 -17.51
CA ILE A 312 -1.48 13.47 -18.21
C ILE A 312 -2.03 12.26 -17.45
N GLN A 313 -1.16 11.33 -17.06
CA GLN A 313 -1.55 10.15 -16.28
C GLN A 313 -2.18 10.55 -14.95
N GLY A 314 -1.60 11.54 -14.23
CA GLY A 314 -2.12 12.07 -12.97
C GLY A 314 -3.49 12.73 -13.11
N SER A 315 -3.69 13.54 -14.15
CA SER A 315 -4.99 14.15 -14.42
C SER A 315 -6.06 13.10 -14.75
N VAL A 316 -5.73 12.07 -15.55
CA VAL A 316 -6.65 10.98 -15.89
C VAL A 316 -7.00 10.15 -14.65
N GLN A 317 -6.02 9.80 -13.81
CA GLN A 317 -6.29 9.00 -12.60
C GLN A 317 -7.07 9.78 -11.52
N ALA A 318 -7.06 11.11 -11.55
CA ALA A 318 -7.85 11.94 -10.65
C ALA A 318 -9.34 12.00 -11.04
N VAL A 319 -9.70 11.69 -12.29
CA VAL A 319 -11.10 11.62 -12.73
C VAL A 319 -11.83 10.55 -11.94
N MET A 320 -12.90 10.92 -11.24
CA MET A 320 -13.57 10.06 -10.25
C MET A 320 -13.97 8.70 -10.82
N THR A 321 -14.53 8.64 -12.03
CA THR A 321 -14.94 7.38 -12.67
C THR A 321 -13.76 6.45 -12.91
N PHE A 322 -12.64 6.96 -13.41
CA PHE A 322 -11.45 6.15 -13.63
C PHE A 322 -10.75 5.81 -12.31
N ASN A 323 -10.71 6.76 -11.37
CA ASN A 323 -10.17 6.56 -10.01
C ASN A 323 -10.90 5.42 -9.28
N SER A 324 -12.25 5.34 -9.41
CA SER A 324 -13.01 4.25 -8.77
C SER A 324 -12.52 2.86 -9.19
N PHE A 325 -11.98 2.76 -10.41
CA PHE A 325 -11.49 1.53 -11.02
C PHE A 325 -10.04 1.21 -10.60
N ILE A 326 -9.10 2.19 -10.72
CA ILE A 326 -7.65 1.91 -10.59
C ILE A 326 -7.07 2.23 -9.21
N HIS A 327 -7.74 3.01 -8.40
CA HIS A 327 -7.21 3.43 -7.12
C HIS A 327 -6.93 2.21 -6.22
N PHE A 328 -5.86 2.29 -5.43
CA PHE A 328 -5.27 1.23 -4.60
C PHE A 328 -4.52 0.12 -5.35
N SER A 329 -4.56 0.09 -6.69
CA SER A 329 -3.84 -0.88 -7.52
C SER A 329 -2.38 -0.48 -7.80
N ASP A 330 -1.63 -1.36 -8.47
CA ASP A 330 -0.25 -1.08 -8.90
C ASP A 330 -0.15 0.03 -9.98
N TRP A 331 -1.25 0.45 -10.59
CA TRP A 331 -1.30 1.65 -11.44
C TRP A 331 -0.74 2.88 -10.73
N VAL A 332 -1.18 3.12 -9.47
CA VAL A 332 -0.73 4.27 -8.67
C VAL A 332 0.76 4.18 -8.38
N ILE A 333 1.29 2.97 -8.18
CA ILE A 333 2.72 2.75 -7.96
C ILE A 333 3.53 3.02 -9.25
N GLY A 334 3.00 2.61 -10.42
CA GLY A 334 3.57 2.94 -11.72
C GLY A 334 3.65 4.46 -11.94
N HIS A 335 2.56 5.17 -11.63
CA HIS A 335 2.51 6.64 -11.66
C HIS A 335 3.56 7.28 -10.75
N SER A 336 3.68 6.82 -9.50
CA SER A 336 4.65 7.34 -8.54
C SER A 336 6.10 7.14 -9.01
N HIS A 337 6.44 5.99 -9.60
CA HIS A 337 7.78 5.75 -10.15
C HIS A 337 8.05 6.60 -11.39
N LEU A 338 7.05 6.83 -12.25
CA LEU A 338 7.17 7.74 -13.38
C LEU A 338 7.44 9.17 -12.92
N ALA A 339 6.77 9.64 -11.85
CA ALA A 339 7.01 10.94 -11.25
C ALA A 339 8.39 11.05 -10.61
N MET A 340 8.73 10.12 -9.70
CA MET A 340 9.92 10.26 -8.86
C MET A 340 11.22 9.88 -9.57
N ILE A 341 11.20 8.89 -10.45
CA ILE A 341 12.37 8.52 -11.25
C ILE A 341 12.35 9.30 -12.57
N GLY A 342 11.27 9.20 -13.33
CA GLY A 342 11.20 9.70 -14.70
C GLY A 342 11.28 11.22 -14.79
N PHE A 343 10.49 11.94 -13.99
CA PHE A 343 10.54 13.38 -13.94
C PHE A 343 11.61 13.88 -12.97
N ALA A 344 11.43 13.66 -11.68
CA ALA A 344 12.23 14.32 -10.66
C ALA A 344 13.71 13.89 -10.65
N SER A 345 13.96 12.56 -10.67
CA SER A 345 15.35 12.06 -10.61
C SER A 345 16.11 12.34 -11.90
N PHE A 346 15.46 12.29 -13.07
CA PHE A 346 16.13 12.67 -14.32
C PHE A 346 16.47 14.16 -14.36
N ALA A 347 15.61 15.05 -13.86
CA ALA A 347 15.94 16.48 -13.68
C ALA A 347 17.15 16.63 -12.75
N ALA A 348 17.11 16.03 -11.56
CA ALA A 348 18.18 16.08 -10.58
C ALA A 348 19.51 15.53 -11.13
N MET A 349 19.48 14.39 -11.83
CA MET A 349 20.67 13.81 -12.48
C MET A 349 21.22 14.71 -13.58
N GLY A 350 20.34 15.31 -14.38
CA GLY A 350 20.72 16.31 -15.36
C GLY A 350 21.40 17.53 -14.74
N GLY A 351 20.82 18.05 -13.66
CA GLY A 351 21.39 19.16 -12.89
C GLY A 351 22.74 18.83 -12.28
N LEU A 352 22.84 17.72 -11.55
CA LEU A 352 24.10 17.26 -10.94
C LEU A 352 25.18 16.96 -12.00
N GLY A 353 24.82 16.31 -13.10
CA GLY A 353 25.74 16.05 -14.21
C GLY A 353 26.26 17.33 -14.85
N HIS A 354 25.37 18.31 -15.04
CA HIS A 354 25.71 19.62 -15.57
C HIS A 354 26.68 20.38 -14.68
N LEU A 355 26.41 20.51 -13.40
CA LEU A 355 27.27 21.22 -12.45
C LEU A 355 28.61 20.50 -12.25
N TRP A 356 28.61 19.16 -12.17
CA TRP A 356 29.79 18.37 -11.88
C TRP A 356 30.85 18.46 -12.98
N GLN A 357 30.44 18.49 -14.25
CA GLN A 357 31.37 18.71 -15.39
C GLN A 357 32.12 20.05 -15.30
N ARG A 358 31.56 21.01 -14.55
CA ARG A 358 32.11 22.37 -14.39
C ARG A 358 32.82 22.60 -13.06
N MET A 359 32.77 21.60 -12.17
CA MET A 359 33.44 21.64 -10.89
C MET A 359 34.95 21.33 -11.05
N PRO A 360 35.85 22.14 -10.46
CA PRO A 360 37.30 21.90 -10.56
C PRO A 360 37.71 20.74 -9.69
N GLY A 361 38.76 20.05 -10.11
CA GLY A 361 39.44 19.00 -9.35
C GLY A 361 38.59 17.76 -9.03
N VAL A 362 37.39 17.59 -9.60
CA VAL A 362 36.58 16.37 -9.50
C VAL A 362 36.82 15.44 -10.68
N ARG A 363 36.55 14.15 -10.50
CA ARG A 363 36.56 13.19 -11.59
C ARG A 363 35.20 13.17 -12.29
N HIS A 364 35.22 12.95 -13.60
CA HIS A 364 34.01 12.83 -14.40
C HIS A 364 34.19 11.82 -15.52
N ASN A 365 33.26 10.84 -15.63
CA ASN A 365 33.24 9.82 -16.65
C ASN A 365 32.00 9.92 -17.54
N ARG A 366 32.14 10.59 -18.66
CA ARG A 366 31.03 10.81 -19.61
C ARG A 366 30.47 9.49 -20.19
N ARG A 367 31.30 8.45 -20.38
CA ARG A 367 30.85 7.16 -20.92
C ARG A 367 29.99 6.43 -19.88
N ALA A 368 30.42 6.39 -18.63
CA ALA A 368 29.64 5.80 -17.55
C ALA A 368 28.28 6.52 -17.41
N MET A 369 28.27 7.85 -17.44
CA MET A 369 27.02 8.63 -17.39
C MET A 369 26.08 8.33 -18.58
N ALA A 370 26.63 8.12 -19.76
CA ALA A 370 25.83 7.74 -20.95
C ALA A 370 25.25 6.32 -20.84
N TRP A 371 25.98 5.37 -20.28
CA TRP A 371 25.45 4.03 -19.99
C TRP A 371 24.36 4.05 -18.92
N SER A 372 24.58 4.80 -17.85
CA SER A 372 23.56 5.02 -16.81
C SER A 372 22.25 5.54 -17.41
N TYR A 373 22.32 6.54 -18.28
CA TYR A 373 21.15 7.09 -18.94
C TYR A 373 20.31 5.99 -19.64
N TRP A 374 20.93 5.13 -20.44
CA TRP A 374 20.21 4.09 -21.16
C TRP A 374 19.67 2.99 -20.23
N LEU A 375 20.43 2.59 -19.21
CA LEU A 375 19.93 1.64 -18.20
C LEU A 375 18.69 2.17 -17.50
N LEU A 376 18.71 3.46 -17.14
CA LEU A 376 17.60 4.07 -16.44
C LEU A 376 16.37 4.31 -17.33
N VAL A 377 16.57 4.75 -18.58
CA VAL A 377 15.43 4.95 -19.52
C VAL A 377 14.74 3.62 -19.81
N VAL A 378 15.52 2.56 -20.10
CA VAL A 378 14.94 1.25 -20.43
C VAL A 378 14.32 0.61 -19.18
N GLY A 379 15.03 0.60 -18.05
CA GLY A 379 14.53 0.01 -16.80
C GLY A 379 13.24 0.71 -16.32
N LEU A 380 13.20 2.04 -16.39
CA LEU A 380 11.99 2.79 -16.03
C LEU A 380 10.83 2.52 -17.00
N GLY A 381 11.11 2.52 -18.31
CA GLY A 381 10.08 2.26 -19.32
C GLY A 381 9.41 0.90 -19.11
N LEU A 382 10.21 -0.15 -18.86
CA LEU A 382 9.71 -1.48 -18.58
C LEU A 382 8.92 -1.51 -17.27
N MET A 383 9.43 -0.93 -16.19
CA MET A 383 8.75 -0.86 -14.89
C MET A 383 7.41 -0.14 -14.95
N VAL A 384 7.31 0.97 -15.67
CA VAL A 384 6.06 1.72 -15.80
C VAL A 384 5.01 0.93 -16.58
N ILE A 385 5.42 0.26 -17.66
CA ILE A 385 4.53 -0.60 -18.45
C ILE A 385 4.03 -1.77 -17.60
N ASP A 386 4.95 -2.43 -16.88
CA ASP A 386 4.66 -3.56 -16.01
C ASP A 386 3.67 -3.19 -14.91
N LEU A 387 3.96 -2.16 -14.13
CA LEU A 387 3.11 -1.73 -13.02
C LEU A 387 1.74 -1.18 -13.47
N THR A 388 1.71 -0.48 -14.61
CA THR A 388 0.45 0.00 -15.20
C THR A 388 -0.40 -1.19 -15.64
N GLY A 389 0.21 -2.19 -16.29
CA GLY A 389 -0.45 -3.45 -16.67
C GLY A 389 -0.98 -4.23 -15.47
N ALA A 390 -0.14 -4.42 -14.45
CA ALA A 390 -0.52 -5.04 -13.18
C ALA A 390 -1.72 -4.36 -12.54
N GLY A 391 -1.69 -3.01 -12.49
CA GLY A 391 -2.77 -2.23 -11.91
C GLY A 391 -4.10 -2.38 -12.63
N LEU A 392 -4.10 -2.44 -13.96
CA LEU A 392 -5.31 -2.69 -14.76
C LEU A 392 -5.87 -4.11 -14.55
N VAL A 393 -5.00 -5.12 -14.47
CA VAL A 393 -5.40 -6.51 -14.17
C VAL A 393 -6.02 -6.61 -12.78
N GLN A 394 -5.37 -6.04 -11.76
CA GLN A 394 -5.91 -5.98 -10.39
C GLN A 394 -7.28 -5.32 -10.37
N ALA A 395 -7.40 -4.14 -10.96
CA ALA A 395 -8.65 -3.39 -11.02
C ALA A 395 -9.77 -4.17 -11.68
N ALA A 396 -9.49 -4.85 -12.80
CA ALA A 396 -10.48 -5.66 -13.52
C ALA A 396 -10.95 -6.87 -12.68
N LEU A 397 -10.05 -7.56 -11.99
CA LEU A 397 -10.39 -8.69 -11.12
C LEU A 397 -11.19 -8.25 -9.88
N TRP A 398 -10.91 -7.06 -9.34
CA TRP A 398 -11.68 -6.54 -8.22
C TRP A 398 -13.13 -6.21 -8.60
N GLN A 399 -13.40 -5.82 -9.83
CA GLN A 399 -14.76 -5.60 -10.33
C GLN A 399 -15.53 -6.92 -10.58
N GLN A 400 -14.82 -8.01 -10.85
CA GLN A 400 -15.44 -9.32 -11.10
C GLN A 400 -15.86 -10.05 -9.82
N HIS A 401 -15.58 -9.49 -8.64
CA HIS A 401 -15.94 -10.05 -7.34
C HIS A 401 -15.35 -11.44 -7.02
N LEU A 402 -14.28 -11.82 -7.72
CA LEU A 402 -13.54 -13.05 -7.45
C LEU A 402 -12.89 -13.04 -6.07
N PRO A 403 -12.51 -14.19 -5.49
CA PRO A 403 -11.73 -14.25 -4.26
C PRO A 403 -10.49 -13.35 -4.35
N TRP A 404 -10.14 -12.71 -3.23
CA TRP A 404 -9.03 -11.73 -3.22
C TRP A 404 -7.72 -12.35 -3.72
N ILE A 405 -7.48 -13.61 -3.39
CA ILE A 405 -6.26 -14.33 -3.74
C ILE A 405 -6.02 -14.41 -5.26
N GLU A 406 -7.08 -14.35 -6.09
CA GLU A 406 -6.94 -14.36 -7.54
C GLU A 406 -6.22 -13.13 -8.07
N SER A 407 -6.47 -11.96 -7.47
CA SER A 407 -5.72 -10.75 -7.84
C SER A 407 -4.23 -10.86 -7.44
N VAL A 408 -3.92 -11.53 -6.34
CA VAL A 408 -2.53 -11.81 -5.90
C VAL A 408 -1.83 -12.75 -6.89
N ARG A 409 -2.48 -13.86 -7.25
CA ARG A 409 -1.97 -14.83 -8.23
C ARG A 409 -1.69 -14.19 -9.59
N ALA A 410 -2.65 -13.42 -10.09
CA ALA A 410 -2.53 -12.73 -11.37
C ALA A 410 -1.43 -11.64 -11.36
N SER A 411 -1.14 -11.04 -10.21
CA SER A 411 -0.12 -10.00 -10.06
C SER A 411 1.30 -10.57 -9.93
N ARG A 412 1.45 -11.82 -9.52
CA ARG A 412 2.77 -12.42 -9.23
C ARG A 412 3.77 -12.35 -10.38
N PRO A 413 3.41 -12.62 -11.64
CA PRO A 413 4.35 -12.45 -12.77
C PRO A 413 4.85 -11.01 -12.91
N TYR A 414 3.97 -10.03 -12.78
CA TYR A 414 4.32 -8.61 -12.81
C TYR A 414 5.28 -8.22 -11.68
N TRP A 415 5.07 -8.71 -10.48
CA TRP A 415 5.97 -8.44 -9.35
C TRP A 415 7.36 -9.04 -9.53
N ILE A 416 7.49 -10.16 -10.23
CA ILE A 416 8.77 -10.72 -10.62
C ILE A 416 9.47 -9.79 -11.63
N PHE A 417 8.76 -9.34 -12.67
CA PHE A 417 9.30 -8.38 -13.65
C PHE A 417 9.69 -7.06 -13.01
N ARG A 418 8.86 -6.51 -12.13
CA ARG A 418 9.18 -5.34 -11.32
C ARG A 418 10.51 -5.47 -10.58
N THR A 419 10.82 -6.65 -10.05
CA THR A 419 12.10 -6.90 -9.37
C THR A 419 13.28 -6.88 -10.35
N ILE A 420 13.11 -7.47 -11.54
CA ILE A 420 14.11 -7.45 -12.61
C ILE A 420 14.38 -6.00 -13.07
N ASP A 421 13.32 -5.23 -13.29
CA ASP A 421 13.42 -3.83 -13.67
C ASP A 421 14.08 -2.99 -12.55
N GLY A 422 13.76 -3.30 -11.29
CA GLY A 422 14.39 -2.71 -10.12
C GLY A 422 15.90 -2.96 -10.05
N VAL A 423 16.35 -4.15 -10.40
CA VAL A 423 17.80 -4.47 -10.52
C VAL A 423 18.45 -3.67 -11.64
N ALA A 424 17.79 -3.52 -12.80
CA ALA A 424 18.31 -2.70 -13.90
C ALA A 424 18.42 -1.22 -13.51
N LEU A 425 17.41 -0.69 -12.81
CA LEU A 425 17.43 0.68 -12.28
C LEU A 425 18.53 0.88 -11.25
N LEU A 426 18.70 -0.05 -10.31
CA LEU A 426 19.77 0.01 -9.31
C LEU A 426 21.15 -0.01 -9.99
N ALA A 427 21.34 -0.85 -11.01
CA ALA A 427 22.58 -0.85 -11.80
C ALA A 427 22.80 0.51 -12.49
N GLY A 428 21.75 1.11 -13.04
CA GLY A 428 21.78 2.44 -13.62
C GLY A 428 22.18 3.52 -12.61
N PHE A 429 21.65 3.49 -11.40
CA PHE A 429 22.00 4.41 -10.31
C PHE A 429 23.44 4.25 -9.85
N ILE A 430 23.92 3.01 -9.70
CA ILE A 430 25.32 2.72 -9.34
C ILE A 430 26.27 3.27 -10.42
N VAL A 431 25.99 3.00 -11.70
CA VAL A 431 26.79 3.48 -12.81
C VAL A 431 26.77 5.02 -12.89
N PHE A 432 25.63 5.65 -12.57
CA PHE A 432 25.54 7.10 -12.44
C PHE A 432 26.47 7.63 -11.35
N GLY A 433 26.42 7.08 -10.13
CA GLY A 433 27.30 7.44 -9.03
C GLY A 433 28.79 7.22 -9.37
N LEU A 434 29.13 6.09 -10.03
CA LEU A 434 30.49 5.80 -10.50
C LEU A 434 30.99 6.83 -11.52
N SER A 435 30.09 7.45 -12.28
CA SER A 435 30.47 8.49 -13.24
C SER A 435 31.08 9.74 -12.58
N PHE A 436 30.82 9.96 -11.29
CA PHE A 436 31.29 11.10 -10.50
C PHE A 436 32.63 10.85 -9.77
N VAL A 437 33.07 9.60 -9.69
CA VAL A 437 34.30 9.21 -8.97
C VAL A 437 35.33 8.54 -9.88
N THR A 438 34.97 8.23 -11.13
CA THR A 438 35.86 7.64 -12.14
C THR A 438 36.13 8.62 -13.29
N GLY A 439 37.03 8.25 -14.20
CA GLY A 439 37.40 9.06 -15.38
C GLY A 439 38.43 10.13 -15.10
N PRO A 440 38.69 11.01 -16.07
CA PRO A 440 39.66 12.07 -15.94
C PRO A 440 39.27 13.09 -14.86
N ARG A 441 40.27 13.73 -14.30
CA ARG A 441 40.07 14.82 -13.33
C ARG A 441 39.93 16.16 -14.05
N ASN A 442 38.91 16.92 -13.70
CA ASN A 442 38.77 18.30 -14.20
C ASN A 442 39.94 19.16 -13.74
N PRO A 443 40.39 20.12 -14.57
CA PRO A 443 41.38 21.10 -14.14
C PRO A 443 40.97 21.83 -12.88
N GLU A 444 41.97 22.25 -12.08
CA GLU A 444 41.72 23.13 -10.95
C GLU A 444 41.48 24.57 -11.46
N GLY A 445 40.50 25.25 -10.90
CA GLY A 445 40.16 26.60 -11.33
C GLY A 445 39.10 27.26 -10.48
N PHE A 446 38.82 28.49 -10.75
CA PHE A 446 37.74 29.23 -10.08
C PHE A 446 36.37 28.74 -10.58
N VAL A 447 35.47 28.46 -9.64
CA VAL A 447 34.04 28.20 -9.91
C VAL A 447 33.20 29.31 -9.31
N GLY A 448 32.45 29.95 -10.14
CA GLY A 448 31.57 31.05 -9.72
C GLY A 448 31.41 32.09 -10.83
N VAL A 449 30.77 33.20 -10.48
CA VAL A 449 30.45 34.27 -11.40
C VAL A 449 31.56 35.32 -11.37
N THR A 450 32.12 35.66 -12.53
CA THR A 450 32.98 36.82 -12.70
C THR A 450 32.12 37.97 -13.19
N LEU A 451 31.93 38.97 -12.36
CA LEU A 451 31.33 40.22 -12.79
C LEU A 451 32.41 40.98 -13.59
N ASP A 452 32.36 40.89 -14.88
CA ASP A 452 33.03 41.83 -15.76
C ASP A 452 32.30 43.17 -15.68
N THR A 453 32.99 44.24 -16.00
CA THR A 453 32.45 45.60 -15.96
C THR A 453 31.29 45.84 -16.92
N ARG A 454 30.96 44.90 -17.76
CA ARG A 454 29.75 44.83 -18.56
C ARG A 454 28.79 43.85 -17.91
N PRO A 455 27.56 44.25 -17.56
CA PRO A 455 26.55 43.32 -17.06
C PRO A 455 26.27 42.28 -18.13
N GLN A 456 26.81 41.07 -17.96
CA GLN A 456 26.32 39.89 -18.69
C GLN A 456 25.02 39.53 -18.02
N HIS A 457 23.91 40.03 -18.57
CA HIS A 457 22.60 39.51 -18.22
C HIS A 457 22.55 38.04 -18.60
N PHE A 458 22.01 37.20 -17.72
CA PHE A 458 21.43 35.93 -18.19
C PHE A 458 20.55 36.29 -19.38
N PRO A 459 20.65 35.57 -20.50
CA PRO A 459 19.95 35.96 -21.71
C PRO A 459 18.46 35.71 -21.56
N SER A 460 17.74 36.55 -20.86
CA SER A 460 16.32 36.32 -20.68
C SER A 460 15.53 37.51 -20.24
N ALA A 461 16.19 38.50 -19.74
CA ALA A 461 15.43 39.63 -19.23
C ALA A 461 15.36 40.66 -20.32
N GLU A 462 14.23 40.80 -20.97
CA GLU A 462 13.76 42.13 -21.33
C GLU A 462 13.81 42.97 -20.04
N PRO A 463 14.32 44.21 -20.06
CA PRO A 463 14.38 45.09 -18.89
C PRO A 463 12.96 45.16 -18.32
N ALA A 464 12.76 44.59 -17.10
CA ALA A 464 11.46 44.58 -16.48
C ALA A 464 11.02 46.03 -16.23
N HIS A 465 9.98 46.45 -16.90
CA HIS A 465 9.36 47.71 -16.69
C HIS A 465 8.87 47.84 -15.24
N PHE A 466 8.87 49.02 -14.65
CA PHE A 466 8.38 49.28 -13.27
C PHE A 466 7.04 48.61 -12.97
N TRP A 467 6.11 48.59 -13.93
CA TRP A 467 4.84 47.90 -13.82
C TRP A 467 4.95 46.37 -13.66
N PHE A 468 5.95 45.75 -14.28
CA PHE A 468 6.20 44.32 -14.12
C PHE A 468 6.71 43.97 -12.72
N THR A 469 7.61 44.74 -12.16
CA THR A 469 8.15 44.53 -10.81
C THR A 469 7.08 44.64 -9.73
N THR A 470 6.20 45.66 -9.86
CA THR A 470 5.06 45.85 -8.97
C THR A 470 4.04 44.72 -9.16
N ALA A 471 3.74 44.34 -10.40
CA ALA A 471 2.86 43.19 -10.69
C ALA A 471 3.38 41.89 -10.08
N TYR A 472 4.68 41.59 -10.22
CA TYR A 472 5.27 40.40 -9.58
C TYR A 472 5.17 40.38 -8.07
N ALA A 473 5.45 41.54 -7.41
CA ALA A 473 5.34 41.62 -5.96
C ALA A 473 3.90 41.44 -5.47
N VAL A 474 2.93 42.03 -6.17
CA VAL A 474 1.51 41.89 -5.87
C VAL A 474 1.07 40.43 -6.13
N THR A 475 1.49 39.84 -7.25
CA THR A 475 1.13 38.47 -7.59
C THR A 475 1.75 37.47 -6.62
N PHE A 476 2.98 37.68 -6.15
CA PHE A 476 3.59 36.83 -5.12
C PHE A 476 2.79 36.88 -3.82
N GLY A 477 2.47 38.11 -3.35
CA GLY A 477 1.63 38.30 -2.17
C GLY A 477 0.24 37.63 -2.34
N ALA A 478 -0.39 37.83 -3.49
CA ALA A 478 -1.65 37.18 -3.83
C ALA A 478 -1.52 35.67 -3.86
N GLY A 479 -0.42 35.13 -4.40
CA GLY A 479 -0.13 33.71 -4.43
C GLY A 479 -0.02 33.09 -3.04
N VAL A 480 0.68 33.75 -2.11
CA VAL A 480 0.76 33.32 -0.70
C VAL A 480 -0.63 33.35 -0.04
N VAL A 481 -1.39 34.43 -0.26
CA VAL A 481 -2.77 34.53 0.26
C VAL A 481 -3.64 33.43 -0.31
N PHE A 482 -3.55 33.16 -1.62
CA PHE A 482 -4.33 32.12 -2.27
C PHE A 482 -3.95 30.72 -1.78
N PHE A 483 -2.67 30.45 -1.55
CA PHE A 483 -2.19 29.21 -0.94
C PHE A 483 -2.81 29.01 0.45
N VAL A 484 -2.80 30.04 1.30
CA VAL A 484 -3.44 29.98 2.61
C VAL A 484 -4.94 29.75 2.48
N LEU A 485 -5.63 30.44 1.55
CA LEU A 485 -7.06 30.24 1.29
C LEU A 485 -7.37 28.83 0.79
N SER A 486 -6.52 28.24 -0.06
CA SER A 486 -6.67 26.86 -0.53
C SER A 486 -6.60 25.87 0.62
N PHE A 487 -5.65 26.07 1.52
CA PHE A 487 -5.54 25.30 2.74
C PHE A 487 -6.74 25.46 3.66
N LEU A 488 -7.24 26.67 3.84
CA LEU A 488 -8.46 26.91 4.61
C LEU A 488 -9.68 26.23 3.97
N ALA A 489 -9.79 26.28 2.64
CA ALA A 489 -10.90 25.68 1.90
C ALA A 489 -10.88 24.15 1.87
N LEU A 490 -9.71 23.51 1.75
CA LEU A 490 -9.60 22.05 1.56
C LEU A 490 -9.07 21.31 2.81
N GLY A 491 -8.50 22.00 3.78
CA GLY A 491 -8.09 21.43 5.06
C GLY A 491 -9.03 21.83 6.19
N VAL A 492 -9.06 23.12 6.51
CA VAL A 492 -9.76 23.63 7.70
C VAL A 492 -11.28 23.49 7.57
N TYR A 493 -11.86 23.97 6.47
CA TYR A 493 -13.32 23.90 6.27
C TYR A 493 -13.84 22.46 6.24
N PRO A 494 -13.25 21.50 5.49
CA PRO A 494 -13.63 20.09 5.56
C PRO A 494 -13.52 19.50 6.96
N ALA A 495 -12.45 19.80 7.71
CA ALA A 495 -12.29 19.30 9.08
C ALA A 495 -13.38 19.83 10.02
N PHE A 496 -13.73 21.13 9.97
CA PHE A 496 -14.83 21.68 10.73
C PHE A 496 -16.20 21.12 10.31
N SER A 497 -16.44 20.98 9.00
CA SER A 497 -17.66 20.38 8.46
C SER A 497 -17.81 18.94 8.91
N LEU A 498 -16.71 18.18 8.89
CA LEU A 498 -16.68 16.79 9.39
C LEU A 498 -16.91 16.73 10.88
N HIS A 499 -16.33 17.61 11.68
CA HIS A 499 -16.57 17.64 13.12
C HIS A 499 -18.05 17.79 13.44
N ALA A 500 -18.73 18.75 12.82
CA ALA A 500 -20.17 18.94 12.96
C ALA A 500 -21.00 17.74 12.45
N SER A 501 -20.58 17.13 11.34
CA SER A 501 -21.23 15.95 10.77
C SER A 501 -21.05 14.73 11.68
N ILE A 502 -19.85 14.49 12.18
CA ILE A 502 -19.53 13.39 13.09
C ILE A 502 -20.40 13.44 14.34
N GLN A 503 -20.53 14.63 14.97
CA GLN A 503 -21.39 14.78 16.16
C GLN A 503 -22.86 14.41 15.90
N LYS A 504 -23.37 14.68 14.69
CA LYS A 504 -24.75 14.38 14.31
C LYS A 504 -24.94 12.94 13.83
N SER A 505 -23.93 12.35 13.20
CA SER A 505 -24.02 11.04 12.55
C SER A 505 -23.54 9.88 13.43
N THR A 506 -22.83 10.16 14.53
CA THR A 506 -22.43 9.10 15.47
C THR A 506 -23.66 8.48 16.11
N PRO A 507 -23.92 7.19 15.90
CA PRO A 507 -25.10 6.53 16.46
C PRO A 507 -25.04 6.51 18.00
N PRO A 508 -26.19 6.66 18.68
CA PRO A 508 -26.25 6.49 20.13
C PRO A 508 -25.81 5.09 20.54
N GLY A 509 -24.90 4.99 21.51
CA GLY A 509 -24.38 3.72 21.99
C GLY A 509 -23.23 3.12 21.19
N ALA A 510 -22.70 3.81 20.17
CA ALA A 510 -21.54 3.36 19.44
C ALA A 510 -20.30 3.27 20.36
N HIS A 511 -19.75 2.05 20.51
CA HIS A 511 -18.54 1.82 21.31
C HIS A 511 -17.30 2.18 20.49
N LEU A 512 -16.82 3.43 20.63
CA LEU A 512 -15.65 3.95 19.91
C LEU A 512 -14.37 3.92 20.74
N MET A 513 -14.50 3.85 22.09
CA MET A 513 -13.34 3.88 22.98
C MET A 513 -12.53 2.61 22.85
N LEU A 514 -11.21 2.76 22.72
CA LEU A 514 -10.25 1.68 22.64
C LEU A 514 -9.65 1.43 24.03
N THR A 515 -9.48 0.17 24.40
CA THR A 515 -8.67 -0.26 25.54
C THR A 515 -7.17 0.01 25.30
N ALA A 516 -6.35 -0.06 26.35
CA ALA A 516 -4.91 0.12 26.20
C ALA A 516 -4.27 -0.92 25.24
N ALA A 517 -4.73 -2.18 25.30
CA ALA A 517 -4.31 -3.24 24.39
C ALA A 517 -4.69 -2.96 22.93
N GLU A 518 -5.92 -2.52 22.69
CA GLU A 518 -6.40 -2.14 21.35
C GLU A 518 -5.65 -0.92 20.79
N GLN A 519 -5.32 0.07 21.64
CA GLN A 519 -4.51 1.22 21.24
C GLN A 519 -3.07 0.80 20.88
N HIS A 520 -2.46 -0.06 21.70
CA HIS A 520 -1.12 -0.61 21.44
C HIS A 520 -1.11 -1.44 20.15
N GLY A 521 -2.13 -2.28 19.93
CA GLY A 521 -2.29 -3.04 18.70
C GLY A 521 -2.42 -2.13 17.46
N GLY A 522 -3.15 -1.01 17.58
CA GLY A 522 -3.23 0.03 16.54
C GLY A 522 -1.88 0.69 16.25
N HIS A 523 -1.08 0.92 17.28
CA HIS A 523 0.29 1.42 17.11
C HIS A 523 1.18 0.39 16.36
N LEU A 524 1.12 -0.89 16.71
CA LEU A 524 1.84 -1.96 16.01
C LEU A 524 1.41 -2.06 14.55
N TYR A 525 0.10 -1.96 14.27
CA TYR A 525 -0.43 -1.91 12.90
C TYR A 525 0.17 -0.76 12.08
N ALA A 526 0.33 0.40 12.68
CA ALA A 526 0.90 1.59 12.05
C ALA A 526 2.41 1.44 11.77
N ILE A 527 3.20 1.01 12.77
CA ILE A 527 4.67 0.97 12.64
C ILE A 527 5.18 -0.15 11.74
N ASP A 528 4.44 -1.24 11.61
CA ASP A 528 4.77 -2.34 10.70
C ASP A 528 4.21 -2.15 9.29
N GLY A 529 3.52 -1.02 9.04
CA GLY A 529 3.07 -0.62 7.72
C GLY A 529 1.93 -1.45 7.15
N CYS A 530 1.12 -2.07 8.00
CA CYS A 530 -0.01 -2.90 7.59
C CYS A 530 -1.01 -2.14 6.71
N ALA A 531 -1.22 -0.83 6.99
CA ALA A 531 -2.09 0.05 6.22
C ALA A 531 -1.69 0.21 4.74
N TYR A 532 -0.45 -0.11 4.38
CA TYR A 532 0.02 0.00 2.98
C TYR A 532 -0.20 -1.26 2.15
N CYS A 533 -0.67 -2.33 2.76
CA CYS A 533 -1.18 -3.51 2.07
C CYS A 533 -2.67 -3.72 2.32
N HIS A 534 -3.16 -3.26 3.48
CA HIS A 534 -4.53 -3.41 3.94
C HIS A 534 -5.11 -2.04 4.30
N THR A 535 -5.92 -1.47 3.41
CA THR A 535 -6.61 -0.21 3.71
C THR A 535 -7.58 -0.38 4.88
N LEU A 536 -7.82 0.70 5.63
CA LEU A 536 -8.89 0.81 6.63
C LEU A 536 -9.99 1.77 6.15
N GLN A 537 -10.33 1.68 4.87
CA GLN A 537 -11.28 2.57 4.22
C GLN A 537 -12.06 1.82 3.15
N VAL A 538 -13.28 1.40 3.47
CA VAL A 538 -14.25 0.96 2.46
C VAL A 538 -14.82 2.21 1.78
N ARG A 539 -14.58 2.36 0.48
CA ARG A 539 -15.02 3.53 -0.28
C ARG A 539 -16.53 3.49 -0.60
N PHE A 540 -17.10 4.66 -0.88
CA PHE A 540 -18.49 4.82 -1.37
C PHE A 540 -18.60 4.42 -2.86
N THR A 541 -18.11 3.22 -3.21
CA THR A 541 -18.24 2.60 -4.53
C THR A 541 -18.98 1.28 -4.41
N ALA A 542 -19.73 0.90 -5.45
CA ALA A 542 -20.48 -0.34 -5.44
C ALA A 542 -19.58 -1.58 -5.26
N ALA A 543 -18.42 -1.61 -5.92
CA ALA A 543 -17.48 -2.71 -5.84
C ALA A 543 -16.90 -2.90 -4.43
N ASP A 544 -16.50 -1.79 -3.76
CA ASP A 544 -15.99 -1.86 -2.39
C ASP A 544 -17.09 -2.26 -1.41
N ALA A 545 -18.28 -1.64 -1.51
CA ALA A 545 -19.41 -1.92 -0.63
C ALA A 545 -19.87 -3.39 -0.74
N TRP A 546 -19.90 -3.92 -1.95
CA TRP A 546 -20.25 -5.31 -2.17
C TRP A 546 -19.20 -6.27 -1.56
N ARG A 547 -17.93 -5.98 -1.75
CA ARG A 547 -16.83 -6.86 -1.34
C ARG A 547 -16.55 -6.82 0.16
N PHE A 548 -16.54 -5.63 0.73
CA PHE A 548 -16.08 -5.40 2.10
C PHE A 548 -17.20 -5.04 3.07
N GLY A 549 -18.37 -4.64 2.60
CA GLY A 549 -19.50 -4.21 3.40
C GLY A 549 -19.71 -2.69 3.38
N MET A 550 -20.41 -2.16 4.38
CA MET A 550 -20.79 -0.75 4.45
C MET A 550 -19.59 0.19 4.31
N PRO A 551 -19.70 1.27 3.50
CA PRO A 551 -18.63 2.28 3.40
C PRO A 551 -18.27 2.89 4.74
N THR A 552 -16.98 3.16 4.91
CA THR A 552 -16.44 3.73 6.15
C THR A 552 -16.97 5.13 6.40
N GLN A 553 -17.60 5.33 7.54
CA GLN A 553 -18.14 6.62 7.97
C GLN A 553 -17.11 7.43 8.74
N ALA A 554 -17.15 8.76 8.63
CA ALA A 554 -16.19 9.61 9.33
C ALA A 554 -16.18 9.40 10.85
N TRP A 555 -17.35 9.15 11.46
CA TRP A 555 -17.48 8.92 12.90
C TRP A 555 -16.78 7.63 13.38
N GLU A 556 -16.59 6.63 12.53
CA GLU A 556 -15.89 5.38 12.88
C GLU A 556 -14.39 5.59 13.08
N THR A 557 -13.81 6.64 12.52
CA THR A 557 -12.37 6.87 12.47
C THR A 557 -11.84 7.76 13.60
N GLN A 558 -12.70 8.16 14.56
CA GLN A 558 -12.39 9.13 15.61
C GLN A 558 -11.27 8.71 16.56
N GLN A 559 -10.88 7.45 16.61
CA GLN A 559 -9.78 6.95 17.46
C GLN A 559 -8.45 6.78 16.71
N GLN A 560 -8.38 7.18 15.43
CA GLN A 560 -7.17 7.07 14.62
C GLN A 560 -6.37 8.39 14.68
N TYR A 561 -5.24 8.40 15.41
CA TYR A 561 -4.33 9.53 15.55
C TYR A 561 -2.88 9.09 15.28
N PRO A 562 -2.31 9.34 14.10
CA PRO A 562 -2.95 9.85 12.87
C PRO A 562 -3.83 8.79 12.19
N GLN A 563 -4.53 9.20 11.11
CA GLN A 563 -5.36 8.31 10.31
C GLN A 563 -4.55 7.15 9.69
N MET A 564 -5.19 5.97 9.54
CA MET A 564 -4.57 4.74 9.02
C MET A 564 -5.28 4.21 7.76
N TRP A 565 -5.81 5.11 6.91
CA TRP A 565 -6.63 4.69 5.78
C TRP A 565 -5.87 3.86 4.74
N GLY A 566 -4.60 4.23 4.50
CA GLY A 566 -3.80 3.63 3.43
C GLY A 566 -4.24 4.04 2.02
N THR A 567 -3.38 3.81 1.05
CA THR A 567 -3.60 4.19 -0.36
C THR A 567 -3.32 3.05 -1.32
N ARG A 568 -3.14 1.83 -0.82
CA ARG A 568 -2.86 0.63 -1.61
C ARG A 568 -3.48 -0.62 -1.01
N ARG A 569 -3.92 -1.53 -1.88
CA ARG A 569 -4.42 -2.86 -1.51
C ARG A 569 -3.62 -3.95 -2.20
N ILE A 570 -2.84 -4.70 -1.42
CA ILE A 570 -2.25 -5.99 -1.81
C ILE A 570 -3.05 -7.09 -1.14
N GLY A 571 -3.35 -6.91 0.13
CA GLY A 571 -4.37 -7.62 0.88
C GLY A 571 -5.72 -6.91 0.84
N PRO A 572 -6.80 -7.54 1.32
CA PRO A 572 -8.14 -6.95 1.39
C PRO A 572 -8.22 -5.77 2.35
N ASP A 573 -9.21 -4.91 2.19
CA ASP A 573 -9.56 -3.88 3.18
C ASP A 573 -9.98 -4.52 4.50
N LEU A 574 -9.49 -4.01 5.61
CA LEU A 574 -9.76 -4.53 6.96
C LEU A 574 -10.72 -3.68 7.79
N ALA A 575 -11.29 -2.59 7.25
CA ALA A 575 -12.21 -1.73 8.01
C ALA A 575 -13.47 -2.44 8.53
N ARG A 576 -13.69 -3.68 8.15
CA ARG A 576 -14.82 -4.53 8.57
C ARG A 576 -14.36 -5.91 9.07
N GLU A 577 -13.20 -5.96 9.78
CA GLU A 577 -12.62 -7.22 10.22
C GLU A 577 -13.24 -7.74 11.53
N ALA A 578 -13.81 -6.88 12.35
CA ALA A 578 -14.41 -7.27 13.64
C ALA A 578 -15.42 -8.42 13.49
N GLY A 579 -15.17 -9.53 14.17
CA GLY A 579 -16.00 -10.72 14.14
C GLY A 579 -16.00 -11.51 12.81
N ARG A 580 -15.22 -11.06 11.81
CA ARG A 580 -15.13 -11.75 10.51
C ARG A 580 -14.25 -12.99 10.56
N ARG A 581 -13.20 -12.94 11.36
CA ARG A 581 -12.25 -14.02 11.59
C ARG A 581 -12.10 -14.27 13.08
N PRO A 582 -12.05 -15.53 13.54
CA PRO A 582 -11.75 -15.82 14.93
C PRO A 582 -10.28 -15.48 15.28
N ILE A 583 -10.02 -15.31 16.57
CA ILE A 583 -8.71 -14.87 17.07
C ILE A 583 -7.58 -15.84 16.68
N ASP A 584 -7.82 -17.12 16.77
CA ASP A 584 -6.88 -18.19 16.41
C ASP A 584 -6.51 -18.14 14.92
N TRP A 585 -7.49 -17.89 14.04
CA TRP A 585 -7.24 -17.69 12.62
C TRP A 585 -6.31 -16.48 12.37
N GLN A 586 -6.56 -15.37 13.06
CA GLN A 586 -5.75 -14.16 12.92
C GLN A 586 -4.33 -14.39 13.43
N LEU A 587 -4.14 -15.11 14.53
CA LEU A 587 -2.84 -15.48 15.07
C LEU A 587 -2.05 -16.38 14.11
N VAL A 588 -2.67 -17.43 13.59
CA VAL A 588 -2.04 -18.30 12.58
C VAL A 588 -1.67 -17.52 11.33
N HIS A 589 -2.56 -16.63 10.89
CA HIS A 589 -2.32 -15.79 9.70
C HIS A 589 -1.17 -14.78 9.92
N LEU A 590 -1.01 -14.24 11.12
CA LEU A 590 0.13 -13.38 11.45
C LEU A 590 1.44 -14.16 11.58
N TYR A 591 1.40 -15.37 12.16
CA TYR A 591 2.58 -16.20 12.31
C TYR A 591 3.15 -16.59 10.94
N ASP A 592 2.34 -17.22 10.09
CA ASP A 592 2.65 -17.48 8.69
C ASP A 592 1.35 -17.48 7.85
N PRO A 593 1.13 -16.46 7.02
CA PRO A 593 -0.08 -16.36 6.19
C PRO A 593 -0.30 -17.57 5.27
N ARG A 594 0.76 -18.26 4.84
CA ARG A 594 0.68 -19.42 3.94
C ARG A 594 0.13 -20.67 4.60
N TYR A 595 0.11 -20.71 5.95
CA TYR A 595 -0.60 -21.77 6.67
C TYR A 595 -2.12 -21.72 6.49
N ILE A 596 -2.65 -20.56 6.09
CA ILE A 596 -4.07 -20.35 5.82
C ILE A 596 -4.32 -20.22 4.31
N ALA A 597 -3.51 -19.42 3.62
CA ALA A 597 -3.62 -19.16 2.19
C ALA A 597 -2.26 -19.41 1.52
N PRO A 598 -2.05 -20.59 0.90
CA PRO A 598 -0.74 -21.01 0.39
C PRO A 598 -0.08 -20.01 -0.58
N ASP A 599 -0.85 -19.28 -1.39
CA ASP A 599 -0.36 -18.31 -2.36
C ASP A 599 -0.24 -16.88 -1.78
N SER A 600 -0.40 -16.71 -0.46
CA SER A 600 -0.30 -15.40 0.17
C SER A 600 1.11 -14.80 0.02
N VAL A 601 1.16 -13.53 -0.36
CA VAL A 601 2.40 -12.72 -0.40
C VAL A 601 2.56 -11.84 0.85
N MET A 602 1.64 -11.93 1.81
CA MET A 602 1.79 -11.27 3.09
C MET A 602 3.02 -11.80 3.81
N PRO A 603 3.91 -10.94 4.32
CA PRO A 603 5.05 -11.38 5.12
C PRO A 603 4.62 -12.12 6.39
N SER A 604 5.42 -13.07 6.85
CA SER A 604 5.27 -13.66 8.17
C SER A 604 5.80 -12.71 9.26
N TYR A 605 5.25 -12.81 10.46
CA TYR A 605 5.64 -12.03 11.64
C TYR A 605 6.06 -12.95 12.81
N PRO A 606 7.04 -13.86 12.61
CA PRO A 606 7.39 -14.90 13.60
C PRO A 606 7.94 -14.31 14.91
N TRP A 607 8.49 -13.10 14.90
CA TRP A 607 8.98 -12.42 16.11
C TRP A 607 7.86 -12.01 17.09
N LEU A 608 6.61 -12.02 16.65
CA LEU A 608 5.45 -11.81 17.53
C LEU A 608 5.04 -13.10 18.27
N PHE A 609 5.80 -14.19 18.12
CA PHE A 609 5.48 -15.50 18.68
C PHE A 609 6.70 -16.18 19.31
N GLN A 610 6.45 -17.15 20.20
CA GLN A 610 7.49 -17.95 20.84
C GLN A 610 7.66 -19.31 20.14
N GLY A 611 7.89 -19.27 18.82
CA GLY A 611 8.20 -20.44 18.01
C GLY A 611 7.00 -21.16 17.39
N SER A 612 5.77 -20.89 17.84
CA SER A 612 4.56 -21.46 17.25
C SER A 612 3.36 -20.51 17.33
N PRO A 613 2.36 -20.63 16.48
CA PRO A 613 1.17 -19.75 16.50
C PRO A 613 0.32 -19.90 17.78
N GLU A 614 0.46 -21.01 18.53
CA GLU A 614 -0.21 -21.21 19.82
C GLU A 614 0.46 -20.47 20.99
N GLN A 615 1.63 -19.89 20.75
CA GLN A 615 2.40 -19.15 21.75
C GLN A 615 2.62 -17.69 21.32
N PRO A 616 1.53 -16.90 21.16
CA PRO A 616 1.63 -15.49 20.80
C PRO A 616 2.27 -14.66 21.91
N SER A 617 3.03 -13.64 21.55
CA SER A 617 3.43 -12.58 22.46
C SER A 617 2.26 -11.68 22.82
N GLN A 618 2.43 -10.80 23.79
CA GLN A 618 1.42 -9.78 24.11
C GLN A 618 1.18 -8.85 22.90
N ASP A 619 2.22 -8.51 22.15
CA ASP A 619 2.11 -7.68 20.94
C ASP A 619 1.21 -8.32 19.88
N ALA A 620 1.32 -9.65 19.66
CA ALA A 620 0.43 -10.36 18.74
C ALA A 620 -1.03 -10.30 19.22
N LEU A 621 -1.26 -10.48 20.53
CA LEU A 621 -2.60 -10.42 21.11
C LEU A 621 -3.19 -9.01 21.02
N ASP A 622 -2.40 -7.98 21.28
CA ASP A 622 -2.81 -6.59 21.19
C ASP A 622 -3.13 -6.20 19.74
N LEU A 623 -2.31 -6.64 18.77
CA LEU A 623 -2.58 -6.42 17.35
C LEU A 623 -3.90 -7.07 16.92
N VAL A 624 -4.16 -8.31 17.35
CA VAL A 624 -5.43 -9.00 17.09
C VAL A 624 -6.59 -8.31 17.79
N ALA A 625 -6.39 -7.82 19.02
CA ALA A 625 -7.40 -7.03 19.72
C ALA A 625 -7.79 -5.77 18.92
N PHE A 626 -6.81 -5.05 18.37
CA PHE A 626 -7.06 -3.91 17.48
C PHE A 626 -7.82 -4.31 16.21
N LEU A 627 -7.42 -5.38 15.52
CA LEU A 627 -8.12 -5.86 14.33
C LEU A 627 -9.60 -6.16 14.62
N ASN A 628 -9.92 -6.65 15.80
CA ASN A 628 -11.30 -6.90 16.23
C ASN A 628 -12.08 -5.63 16.63
N THR A 629 -11.47 -4.44 16.62
CA THR A 629 -12.20 -3.17 16.75
C THR A 629 -12.72 -2.65 15.42
N LEU A 630 -12.12 -3.08 14.31
CA LEU A 630 -12.34 -2.52 12.97
C LEU A 630 -13.75 -2.85 12.44
N GLY A 631 -14.63 -1.86 12.50
CA GLY A 631 -16.04 -2.00 12.12
C GLY A 631 -16.95 -2.53 13.24
N ARG A 632 -16.44 -2.78 14.46
CA ARG A 632 -17.20 -3.29 15.60
C ARG A 632 -18.44 -2.44 15.91
N ALA A 633 -18.25 -1.13 16.03
CA ALA A 633 -19.33 -0.22 16.35
C ALA A 633 -20.45 -0.23 15.31
N GLN A 634 -20.14 -0.43 14.03
CA GLN A 634 -21.15 -0.54 12.99
C GLN A 634 -21.84 -1.92 12.99
N ALA A 635 -21.08 -2.99 13.25
CA ALA A 635 -21.64 -4.34 13.34
C ALA A 635 -22.64 -4.48 14.50
N GLU A 636 -22.41 -3.80 15.61
CA GLU A 636 -23.31 -3.78 16.76
C GLU A 636 -24.62 -3.03 16.48
N LEU A 637 -24.61 -2.04 15.59
CA LEU A 637 -25.76 -1.18 15.27
C LEU A 637 -26.58 -1.67 14.09
N VAL A 638 -25.95 -2.37 13.16
CA VAL A 638 -26.61 -2.93 11.97
C VAL A 638 -26.56 -4.45 12.06
N PRO A 639 -27.64 -5.12 12.43
CA PRO A 639 -27.68 -6.57 12.38
C PRO A 639 -27.23 -7.06 11.00
N ALA A 640 -26.39 -8.08 10.98
CA ALA A 640 -25.91 -8.67 9.74
C ALA A 640 -27.11 -9.02 8.86
N GLN A 641 -27.26 -8.32 7.74
CA GLN A 641 -28.26 -8.72 6.75
C GLN A 641 -27.89 -10.15 6.31
N PRO A 642 -28.86 -11.09 6.30
CA PRO A 642 -28.57 -12.39 5.74
C PRO A 642 -28.07 -12.17 4.30
N LYS A 643 -26.84 -12.62 4.02
CA LYS A 643 -26.32 -12.60 2.65
C LYS A 643 -27.32 -13.33 1.77
N ALA A 644 -27.72 -12.70 0.66
CA ALA A 644 -28.58 -13.37 -0.32
C ALA A 644 -27.92 -14.71 -0.67
N ALA A 645 -28.67 -15.79 -0.55
CA ALA A 645 -28.17 -17.13 -0.85
C ALA A 645 -27.59 -17.13 -2.26
N TYR A 646 -26.36 -17.57 -2.39
CA TYR A 646 -25.72 -17.71 -3.70
C TYR A 646 -26.48 -18.81 -4.45
N VAL A 647 -27.17 -18.46 -5.51
CA VAL A 647 -27.88 -19.41 -6.38
C VAL A 647 -26.88 -19.88 -7.42
N LEU A 648 -26.40 -21.09 -7.29
CA LEU A 648 -25.56 -21.73 -8.30
C LEU A 648 -26.25 -21.78 -9.65
N PRO A 649 -25.62 -21.41 -10.76
CA PRO A 649 -26.14 -21.68 -12.10
C PRO A 649 -26.27 -23.18 -12.31
N VAL A 650 -27.38 -23.60 -12.82
CA VAL A 650 -27.83 -25.01 -12.97
C VAL A 650 -26.99 -25.87 -13.93
N ALA A 651 -26.04 -25.28 -14.63
CA ALA A 651 -25.32 -25.94 -15.72
C ALA A 651 -23.80 -25.85 -15.55
N ALA A 652 -23.22 -26.61 -14.61
CA ALA A 652 -21.80 -26.96 -14.72
C ALA A 652 -21.70 -28.46 -15.09
N PRO A 653 -20.79 -28.88 -15.99
CA PRO A 653 -20.55 -30.28 -16.27
C PRO A 653 -20.15 -31.04 -15.00
N ALA A 654 -20.70 -32.23 -14.82
CA ALA A 654 -20.41 -33.07 -13.67
C ALA A 654 -19.02 -33.68 -13.75
N ASN A 655 -18.39 -33.87 -12.56
CA ASN A 655 -17.18 -34.69 -12.31
C ASN A 655 -15.87 -34.25 -12.91
N ASP A 656 -15.41 -33.03 -12.60
CA ASP A 656 -14.01 -32.69 -12.73
C ASP A 656 -13.30 -32.71 -11.36
N THR A 657 -13.00 -33.92 -10.88
CA THR A 657 -12.31 -34.12 -9.59
C THR A 657 -10.86 -33.65 -9.63
N GLU A 658 -10.23 -33.57 -10.78
CA GLU A 658 -8.87 -33.01 -10.91
C GLU A 658 -8.89 -31.49 -10.77
N GLU A 659 -9.83 -30.80 -11.39
CA GLU A 659 -10.04 -29.38 -11.18
C GLU A 659 -10.44 -29.10 -9.73
N GLY A 660 -11.31 -29.92 -9.14
CA GLY A 660 -11.67 -29.84 -7.73
C GLY A 660 -10.48 -30.01 -6.80
N ARG A 661 -9.56 -30.91 -7.11
CA ARG A 661 -8.32 -31.09 -6.39
C ARG A 661 -7.43 -29.84 -6.51
N ARG A 662 -7.32 -29.28 -7.69
CA ARG A 662 -6.57 -28.03 -7.92
C ARG A 662 -7.13 -26.88 -7.06
N VAL A 663 -8.43 -26.68 -7.08
CA VAL A 663 -9.11 -25.67 -6.27
C VAL A 663 -8.90 -25.92 -4.77
N PHE A 664 -9.00 -27.17 -4.33
CA PHE A 664 -8.76 -27.57 -2.94
C PHE A 664 -7.34 -27.26 -2.50
N LEU A 665 -6.33 -27.64 -3.28
CA LEU A 665 -4.94 -27.36 -2.96
C LEU A 665 -4.67 -25.85 -2.87
N ALA A 666 -5.28 -25.08 -3.75
CA ALA A 666 -5.09 -23.63 -3.80
C ALA A 666 -5.78 -22.88 -2.65
N ASN A 667 -6.94 -23.35 -2.16
CA ASN A 667 -7.78 -22.58 -1.26
C ASN A 667 -8.04 -23.23 0.10
N CYS A 668 -7.94 -24.56 0.21
CA CYS A 668 -8.39 -25.32 1.38
C CYS A 668 -7.25 -26.05 2.11
N SER A 669 -6.18 -26.43 1.40
CA SER A 669 -5.09 -27.25 1.94
C SER A 669 -4.31 -26.56 3.07
N GLY A 670 -4.28 -25.23 3.12
CA GLY A 670 -3.65 -24.47 4.19
C GLY A 670 -4.18 -24.86 5.58
N CYS A 671 -5.49 -25.09 5.68
CA CYS A 671 -6.13 -25.57 6.91
C CYS A 671 -6.30 -27.10 6.91
N HIS A 672 -6.84 -27.67 5.83
CA HIS A 672 -7.24 -29.10 5.80
C HIS A 672 -6.11 -30.07 5.44
N GLY A 673 -4.90 -29.57 5.12
CA GLY A 673 -3.76 -30.38 4.64
C GLY A 673 -3.93 -30.80 3.17
N GLU A 674 -2.82 -31.10 2.50
CA GLU A 674 -2.85 -31.52 1.08
C GLU A 674 -3.61 -32.84 0.87
N ASN A 675 -3.63 -33.71 1.91
CA ASN A 675 -4.33 -34.98 1.93
C ASN A 675 -5.76 -34.87 2.52
N ALA A 676 -6.24 -33.66 2.78
CA ALA A 676 -7.54 -33.40 3.42
C ALA A 676 -7.69 -34.07 4.81
N ASP A 677 -6.60 -34.34 5.50
CA ASP A 677 -6.52 -35.04 6.79
C ASP A 677 -6.58 -34.12 8.03
N GLY A 678 -6.64 -32.80 7.81
CA GLY A 678 -6.63 -31.79 8.87
C GLY A 678 -5.27 -31.61 9.57
N GLN A 679 -4.18 -32.18 9.06
CA GLN A 679 -2.88 -32.23 9.72
C GLN A 679 -1.90 -31.12 9.31
N SER A 680 -2.37 -30.10 8.59
CA SER A 680 -1.55 -28.92 8.33
C SER A 680 -1.18 -28.19 9.63
N ILE A 681 -0.10 -27.40 9.62
CA ILE A 681 0.28 -26.57 10.76
C ILE A 681 -0.84 -25.56 11.05
N GLY A 682 -1.37 -24.91 10.01
CA GLY A 682 -2.50 -23.99 10.13
C GLY A 682 -3.71 -24.66 10.77
N GLY A 683 -4.12 -25.80 10.26
CA GLY A 683 -5.32 -26.52 10.75
C GLY A 683 -5.23 -26.99 12.19
N ARG A 684 -4.07 -27.45 12.63
CA ARG A 684 -3.87 -27.89 14.03
C ARG A 684 -3.83 -26.74 15.03
N SER A 685 -3.45 -25.57 14.59
CA SER A 685 -3.38 -24.37 15.42
C SER A 685 -4.73 -23.66 15.60
N LEU A 686 -5.75 -24.02 14.83
CA LEU A 686 -7.11 -23.48 14.96
C LEU A 686 -7.88 -24.10 16.15
N ARG A 687 -8.90 -23.38 16.63
CA ARG A 687 -9.82 -23.85 17.69
C ARG A 687 -11.28 -23.58 17.30
N PRO A 688 -12.05 -24.57 16.85
CA PRO A 688 -11.68 -26.00 16.74
C PRO A 688 -10.65 -26.25 15.63
N VAL A 689 -9.90 -27.33 15.81
CA VAL A 689 -8.94 -27.79 14.80
C VAL A 689 -9.62 -28.07 13.48
N ALA A 690 -8.90 -27.93 12.37
CA ALA A 690 -9.44 -28.21 11.05
C ALA A 690 -9.90 -29.67 10.93
N PHE A 691 -11.08 -29.87 10.36
CA PHE A 691 -11.71 -31.17 10.28
C PHE A 691 -10.95 -32.12 9.32
N ASN A 692 -10.77 -33.37 9.71
CA ASN A 692 -10.21 -34.41 8.87
C ASN A 692 -11.25 -34.88 7.85
N LEU A 693 -11.22 -34.28 6.66
CA LEU A 693 -12.16 -34.57 5.59
C LEU A 693 -11.98 -35.98 5.02
N ALA A 694 -10.74 -36.45 4.92
CA ALA A 694 -10.39 -37.78 4.43
C ALA A 694 -10.86 -38.90 5.38
N GLY A 695 -11.01 -38.59 6.67
CA GLY A 695 -11.50 -39.53 7.69
C GLY A 695 -13.03 -39.73 7.72
N PHE A 696 -13.78 -38.97 6.90
CA PHE A 696 -15.25 -38.99 6.92
C PHE A 696 -15.83 -39.00 5.51
N ARG A 697 -16.87 -39.83 5.32
CA ARG A 697 -17.75 -39.66 4.16
C ARG A 697 -18.79 -38.61 4.50
N LEU A 698 -18.84 -37.56 3.71
CA LEU A 698 -19.74 -36.42 3.88
C LEU A 698 -20.87 -36.49 2.85
N SER A 699 -22.09 -36.15 3.24
CA SER A 699 -23.18 -35.99 2.26
C SER A 699 -22.99 -34.72 1.42
N ASP A 700 -23.43 -34.75 0.18
CA ASP A 700 -23.41 -33.59 -0.73
C ASP A 700 -24.07 -32.37 -0.09
N ALA A 701 -25.22 -32.58 0.56
CA ALA A 701 -25.95 -31.50 1.23
C ALA A 701 -25.12 -30.80 2.31
N LEU A 702 -24.32 -31.55 3.10
CA LEU A 702 -23.44 -30.98 4.11
C LEU A 702 -22.27 -30.23 3.48
N ILE A 703 -21.62 -30.78 2.44
CA ILE A 703 -20.52 -30.15 1.72
C ILE A 703 -21.00 -28.82 1.16
N TRP A 704 -22.10 -28.81 0.43
CA TRP A 704 -22.66 -27.62 -0.19
C TRP A 704 -23.01 -26.56 0.84
N LYS A 705 -23.74 -26.92 1.89
CA LYS A 705 -24.10 -25.99 2.96
C LYS A 705 -22.88 -25.38 3.64
N THR A 706 -21.84 -26.20 3.88
CA THR A 706 -20.61 -25.71 4.54
C THR A 706 -19.80 -24.82 3.64
N LEU A 707 -19.66 -25.13 2.35
CA LEU A 707 -18.99 -24.27 1.39
C LEU A 707 -19.75 -22.95 1.18
N GLU A 708 -21.08 -22.99 1.13
CA GLU A 708 -21.91 -21.80 0.93
C GLU A 708 -21.88 -20.86 2.14
N ALA A 709 -22.12 -21.39 3.33
CA ALA A 709 -22.36 -20.59 4.53
C ALA A 709 -21.14 -20.48 5.46
N GLY A 710 -20.13 -21.34 5.29
CA GLY A 710 -19.08 -21.55 6.30
C GLY A 710 -19.61 -22.37 7.49
N MET A 711 -18.83 -22.44 8.56
CA MET A 711 -19.18 -23.15 9.79
C MET A 711 -19.14 -22.20 10.99
N PRO A 712 -20.29 -21.76 11.50
CA PRO A 712 -20.33 -20.88 12.68
C PRO A 712 -19.62 -21.48 13.89
N GLY A 713 -18.86 -20.67 14.60
CA GLY A 713 -18.04 -21.11 15.74
C GLY A 713 -16.71 -21.74 15.36
N SER A 714 -16.31 -21.67 14.09
CA SER A 714 -15.01 -22.14 13.61
C SER A 714 -14.37 -21.16 12.63
N ALA A 715 -13.12 -21.41 12.27
CA ALA A 715 -12.39 -20.63 11.27
C ALA A 715 -12.79 -20.97 9.81
N MET A 716 -13.71 -21.91 9.57
CA MET A 716 -14.16 -22.29 8.23
C MET A 716 -15.03 -21.18 7.61
N PRO A 717 -14.52 -20.42 6.60
CA PRO A 717 -15.27 -19.34 5.99
C PRO A 717 -16.29 -19.83 4.97
N SER A 718 -17.19 -18.94 4.55
CA SER A 718 -18.01 -19.13 3.36
C SER A 718 -17.14 -18.99 2.10
N TRP A 719 -17.33 -19.87 1.14
CA TRP A 719 -16.67 -19.91 -0.17
C TRP A 719 -17.62 -19.55 -1.32
N ASN A 720 -18.76 -18.91 -1.02
CA ASN A 720 -19.78 -18.52 -2.00
C ASN A 720 -19.28 -17.48 -3.04
N THR A 721 -18.05 -17.02 -2.92
CA THR A 721 -17.38 -16.13 -3.88
C THR A 721 -16.56 -16.89 -4.93
N LEU A 722 -16.39 -18.21 -4.80
CA LEU A 722 -15.75 -19.00 -5.85
C LEU A 722 -16.61 -18.97 -7.13
N PRO A 723 -15.99 -19.02 -8.33
CA PRO A 723 -16.70 -19.27 -9.56
C PRO A 723 -17.55 -20.54 -9.47
N SER A 724 -18.72 -20.54 -10.07
CA SER A 724 -19.66 -21.66 -9.96
C SER A 724 -19.07 -23.00 -10.42
N SER A 725 -18.23 -23.01 -11.44
CA SER A 725 -17.51 -24.20 -11.90
C SER A 725 -16.52 -24.71 -10.86
N GLU A 726 -15.73 -23.83 -10.25
CA GLU A 726 -14.76 -24.19 -9.21
C GLU A 726 -15.45 -24.64 -7.92
N PHE A 727 -16.52 -23.94 -7.52
CA PHE A 727 -17.33 -24.33 -6.37
C PHE A 727 -17.88 -25.75 -6.55
N ARG A 728 -18.42 -26.08 -7.74
CA ARG A 728 -18.89 -27.41 -8.07
C ARG A 728 -17.76 -28.44 -8.06
N ALA A 729 -16.66 -28.13 -8.74
CA ALA A 729 -15.53 -29.04 -8.84
C ALA A 729 -14.94 -29.40 -7.45
N VAL A 730 -14.77 -28.40 -6.56
CA VAL A 730 -14.28 -28.67 -5.21
C VAL A 730 -15.28 -29.43 -4.37
N ALA A 731 -16.60 -29.26 -4.53
CA ALA A 731 -17.61 -30.02 -3.85
C ALA A 731 -17.58 -31.50 -4.30
N ASP A 732 -17.49 -31.76 -5.59
CA ASP A 732 -17.37 -33.11 -6.15
C ASP A 732 -16.07 -33.80 -5.71
N TYR A 733 -14.94 -33.06 -5.65
CA TYR A 733 -13.67 -33.55 -5.09
C TYR A 733 -13.84 -33.96 -3.61
N LEU A 734 -14.42 -33.11 -2.78
CA LEU A 734 -14.62 -33.35 -1.36
C LEU A 734 -15.56 -34.58 -1.12
N ALA A 735 -16.56 -34.77 -1.94
CA ALA A 735 -17.41 -35.96 -1.91
C ALA A 735 -16.61 -37.24 -2.25
N SER A 736 -15.55 -37.12 -3.06
CA SER A 736 -14.71 -38.26 -3.46
C SER A 736 -13.62 -38.64 -2.46
N VAL A 737 -13.17 -37.66 -1.64
CA VAL A 737 -12.00 -37.83 -0.74
C VAL A 737 -12.30 -38.78 0.42
N GLY A 738 -13.45 -38.65 1.05
CA GLY A 738 -13.83 -39.43 2.21
C GLY A 738 -14.40 -40.81 1.80
N GLN A 739 -13.58 -41.87 1.85
CA GLN A 739 -13.99 -43.24 1.56
C GLN A 739 -13.70 -44.14 2.77
N PRO A 740 -14.37 -43.95 3.92
CA PRO A 740 -14.14 -44.77 5.08
C PRO A 740 -14.65 -46.19 4.82
N GLY A 741 -13.73 -47.12 4.59
CA GLY A 741 -14.02 -48.53 4.38
C GLY A 741 -14.70 -49.21 5.58
N GLU A 742 -15.26 -50.40 5.36
CA GLU A 742 -15.69 -51.27 6.45
C GLU A 742 -14.50 -52.00 7.07
N LEU A 743 -14.61 -52.36 8.35
CA LEU A 743 -13.63 -53.22 8.99
C LEU A 743 -13.65 -54.61 8.35
N ALA A 744 -12.47 -55.15 8.09
CA ALA A 744 -12.37 -56.54 7.71
C ALA A 744 -12.85 -57.45 8.87
N PRO A 745 -13.43 -58.64 8.57
CA PRO A 745 -13.96 -59.48 9.63
C PRO A 745 -12.94 -59.88 10.73
N ASN A 746 -11.66 -59.94 10.39
CA ASN A 746 -10.59 -60.23 11.33
C ASN A 746 -10.16 -59.03 12.20
N GLU A 747 -10.66 -57.84 11.88
CA GLU A 747 -10.40 -56.59 12.63
C GLU A 747 -11.55 -56.24 13.59
N GLN A 748 -12.64 -57.01 13.59
CA GLN A 748 -13.81 -56.80 14.44
C GLN A 748 -13.62 -57.50 15.82
N TYR A 749 -13.90 -56.77 16.89
CA TYR A 749 -13.89 -57.32 18.25
C TYR A 749 -15.08 -58.23 18.55
N ALA A 750 -16.20 -58.10 17.79
CA ALA A 750 -17.42 -58.88 17.98
C ALA A 750 -18.22 -58.95 16.68
N PRO A 751 -19.19 -59.90 16.56
CA PRO A 751 -20.15 -59.90 15.47
C PRO A 751 -20.95 -58.59 15.35
N LYS A 752 -21.44 -58.23 14.14
CA LYS A 752 -22.10 -56.95 13.85
C LYS A 752 -23.32 -56.66 14.71
N ASP A 753 -24.11 -57.67 15.03
CA ASP A 753 -25.27 -57.58 15.90
C ASP A 753 -24.86 -57.23 17.36
N VAL A 754 -23.81 -57.85 17.85
CA VAL A 754 -23.24 -57.57 19.18
C VAL A 754 -22.63 -56.15 19.23
N LEU A 755 -21.93 -55.74 18.16
CA LEU A 755 -21.40 -54.38 18.04
C LEU A 755 -22.52 -53.32 18.02
N MET A 756 -23.65 -53.62 17.32
CA MET A 756 -24.80 -52.73 17.25
C MET A 756 -25.42 -52.52 18.66
N GLU A 757 -25.68 -53.58 19.40
CA GLU A 757 -26.26 -53.50 20.74
C GLU A 757 -25.32 -52.87 21.76
N ALA A 758 -24.04 -53.21 21.70
CA ALA A 758 -23.03 -52.59 22.57
C ALA A 758 -22.88 -51.10 22.22
N GLY A 759 -22.78 -50.76 20.94
CA GLY A 759 -22.66 -49.37 20.46
C GLY A 759 -23.85 -48.53 20.86
N LYS A 760 -25.07 -49.06 20.74
CA LYS A 760 -26.29 -48.37 21.18
C LYS A 760 -26.27 -48.05 22.68
N ARG A 761 -25.81 -48.95 23.53
CA ARG A 761 -25.69 -48.73 24.96
C ARG A 761 -24.65 -47.65 25.26
N VAL A 762 -23.45 -47.69 24.67
CA VAL A 762 -22.41 -46.69 24.85
C VAL A 762 -22.91 -45.31 24.40
N PHE A 763 -23.57 -45.27 23.22
CA PHE A 763 -24.09 -44.00 22.66
C PHE A 763 -25.19 -43.39 23.56
N ALA A 764 -26.12 -44.21 24.02
CA ALA A 764 -27.21 -43.76 24.92
C ALA A 764 -26.65 -43.22 26.25
N THR A 765 -25.57 -43.83 26.75
CA THR A 765 -24.98 -43.43 28.04
C THR A 765 -24.17 -42.17 27.95
N HIS A 766 -23.42 -41.98 26.86
CA HIS A 766 -22.38 -40.96 26.80
C HIS A 766 -22.59 -39.88 25.73
N CYS A 767 -23.32 -40.17 24.63
CA CYS A 767 -23.33 -39.32 23.45
C CYS A 767 -24.66 -38.59 23.18
N VAL A 768 -25.80 -39.16 23.64
CA VAL A 768 -27.14 -38.63 23.32
C VAL A 768 -27.37 -37.17 23.73
N ARG A 769 -26.80 -36.74 24.87
CA ARG A 769 -27.03 -35.39 25.35
C ARG A 769 -26.59 -34.30 24.35
N CYS A 770 -25.51 -34.57 23.61
CA CYS A 770 -24.98 -33.64 22.58
C CYS A 770 -25.49 -34.05 21.18
N HIS A 771 -25.40 -35.35 20.81
CA HIS A 771 -25.68 -35.80 19.46
C HIS A 771 -27.15 -36.10 19.18
N GLY A 772 -28.01 -36.16 20.21
CA GLY A 772 -29.44 -36.50 20.09
C GLY A 772 -29.68 -38.00 20.01
N GLU A 773 -30.90 -38.45 20.33
CA GLU A 773 -31.28 -39.88 20.28
C GLU A 773 -31.16 -40.48 18.88
N ASN A 774 -31.43 -39.64 17.87
CA ASN A 774 -31.32 -39.98 16.45
C ASN A 774 -29.96 -39.61 15.83
N ALA A 775 -28.99 -39.25 16.65
CA ALA A 775 -27.65 -38.87 16.20
C ALA A 775 -27.60 -37.73 15.16
N ALA A 776 -28.59 -36.82 15.18
CA ALA A 776 -28.73 -35.67 14.28
C ALA A 776 -27.94 -34.40 14.73
N GLY A 777 -27.23 -34.46 15.86
CA GLY A 777 -26.52 -33.31 16.44
C GLY A 777 -27.45 -32.30 17.16
N ASP A 778 -28.64 -32.74 17.50
CA ASP A 778 -29.76 -31.94 18.05
C ASP A 778 -30.09 -32.27 19.51
N GLY A 779 -29.17 -32.92 20.22
CA GLY A 779 -29.33 -33.18 21.64
C GLY A 779 -29.48 -31.91 22.46
N PRO A 780 -30.10 -32.00 23.67
CA PRO A 780 -30.44 -30.83 24.48
C PRO A 780 -29.23 -29.92 24.82
N ASP A 781 -28.06 -30.49 24.96
CA ASP A 781 -26.83 -29.71 25.16
C ASP A 781 -26.25 -29.26 23.82
N GLY A 782 -26.37 -30.07 22.76
CA GLY A 782 -25.81 -29.84 21.43
C GLY A 782 -26.39 -28.64 20.70
N ILE A 783 -27.69 -28.36 20.89
CA ILE A 783 -28.35 -27.22 20.23
C ILE A 783 -27.77 -25.85 20.65
N HIS A 784 -27.07 -25.80 21.77
CA HIS A 784 -26.43 -24.58 22.31
C HIS A 784 -24.94 -24.50 21.98
N MET A 785 -24.35 -25.49 21.31
CA MET A 785 -22.92 -25.53 20.98
C MET A 785 -22.62 -24.92 19.62
N LEU A 786 -21.45 -24.28 19.52
CA LEU A 786 -20.89 -23.78 18.25
C LEU A 786 -19.40 -24.18 18.15
N PRO A 787 -18.99 -24.96 17.13
CA PRO A 787 -19.89 -25.59 16.13
C PRO A 787 -20.80 -26.64 16.76
N ARG A 788 -21.93 -26.90 16.10
CA ARG A 788 -22.86 -27.93 16.52
C ARG A 788 -22.22 -29.33 16.45
N PRO A 789 -22.63 -30.28 17.31
CA PRO A 789 -22.21 -31.68 17.20
C PRO A 789 -22.46 -32.26 15.82
N ALA A 790 -21.64 -33.24 15.45
CA ALA A 790 -21.78 -33.98 14.19
C ALA A 790 -23.17 -34.59 14.02
N ASN A 791 -23.75 -34.38 12.85
CA ASN A 791 -24.95 -35.07 12.41
C ASN A 791 -24.53 -36.37 11.66
N PHE A 792 -24.66 -37.53 12.28
CA PHE A 792 -24.22 -38.79 11.71
C PHE A 792 -25.08 -39.27 10.54
N HIS A 793 -26.23 -38.66 10.28
CA HIS A 793 -26.96 -38.88 9.02
C HIS A 793 -26.23 -38.31 7.81
N GLN A 794 -25.43 -37.26 8.01
CA GLN A 794 -24.71 -36.54 6.97
C GLN A 794 -23.20 -36.80 6.97
N MET A 795 -22.69 -37.44 8.04
CA MET A 795 -21.25 -37.67 8.25
C MET A 795 -21.03 -39.12 8.72
N MET A 796 -20.30 -39.91 7.93
CA MET A 796 -19.92 -41.24 8.33
C MET A 796 -18.44 -41.31 8.65
N PRO A 797 -18.04 -41.50 9.93
CA PRO A 797 -16.63 -41.57 10.34
C PRO A 797 -15.97 -42.86 9.89
N SER A 798 -14.68 -42.81 9.58
CA SER A 798 -13.84 -43.99 9.56
C SER A 798 -13.53 -44.47 10.97
N TYR A 799 -13.22 -45.76 11.15
CA TYR A 799 -12.85 -46.28 12.47
C TYR A 799 -11.60 -45.65 13.05
N PRO A 800 -10.51 -45.41 12.26
CA PRO A 800 -9.33 -44.73 12.77
C PRO A 800 -9.62 -43.27 13.19
N ALA A 801 -10.37 -42.52 12.37
CA ALA A 801 -10.67 -41.12 12.70
C ALA A 801 -11.52 -41.02 13.99
N MET A 802 -12.54 -41.87 14.12
CA MET A 802 -13.39 -41.89 15.32
C MET A 802 -12.61 -42.33 16.56
N ALA A 803 -11.70 -43.29 16.43
CA ALA A 803 -10.86 -43.73 17.54
C ALA A 803 -9.99 -42.57 18.08
N VAL A 804 -9.43 -41.75 17.20
CA VAL A 804 -8.68 -40.56 17.60
C VAL A 804 -9.57 -39.53 18.28
N ILE A 805 -10.76 -39.25 17.71
CA ILE A 805 -11.72 -38.28 18.26
C ILE A 805 -12.22 -38.74 19.65
N LEU A 806 -12.52 -40.02 19.82
CA LEU A 806 -12.98 -40.54 21.11
C LEU A 806 -11.85 -40.53 22.16
N ARG A 807 -10.63 -40.81 21.76
CA ARG A 807 -9.48 -40.78 22.67
C ARG A 807 -9.10 -39.36 23.10
N ASP A 808 -9.00 -38.43 22.16
CA ASP A 808 -8.40 -37.12 22.36
C ASP A 808 -9.43 -35.97 22.45
N GLY A 809 -10.68 -36.19 22.04
CA GLY A 809 -11.68 -35.17 21.83
C GLY A 809 -11.40 -34.36 20.55
N VAL A 810 -12.10 -33.23 20.39
CA VAL A 810 -11.82 -32.23 19.34
C VAL A 810 -11.45 -30.92 20.02
N PRO A 811 -10.17 -30.57 20.09
CA PRO A 811 -9.71 -29.35 20.77
C PRO A 811 -10.42 -28.10 20.26
N GLY A 812 -10.94 -27.28 21.17
CA GLY A 812 -11.68 -26.05 20.85
C GLY A 812 -13.14 -26.26 20.46
N SER A 813 -13.66 -27.50 20.57
CA SER A 813 -15.09 -27.79 20.37
C SER A 813 -15.72 -28.35 21.66
N GLY A 814 -17.04 -28.52 21.66
CA GLY A 814 -17.77 -29.17 22.74
C GLY A 814 -17.60 -30.71 22.81
N MET A 815 -16.82 -31.35 21.90
CA MET A 815 -16.57 -32.78 21.91
C MET A 815 -15.44 -33.14 22.87
N PRO A 816 -15.73 -33.77 24.04
CA PRO A 816 -14.71 -34.14 25.02
C PRO A 816 -14.00 -35.42 24.63
N ALA A 817 -12.84 -35.65 25.25
CA ALA A 817 -12.16 -36.96 25.21
C ALA A 817 -12.87 -37.98 26.06
N TRP A 818 -12.88 -39.22 25.58
CA TRP A 818 -13.44 -40.41 26.25
C TRP A 818 -12.37 -41.52 26.40
N PRO A 819 -11.22 -41.23 27.10
CA PRO A 819 -10.07 -42.12 27.15
C PRO A 819 -10.31 -43.44 27.90
N LEU A 820 -11.44 -43.55 28.62
CA LEU A 820 -11.81 -44.75 29.38
C LEU A 820 -12.62 -45.75 28.54
N LEU A 821 -13.05 -45.42 27.34
CA LEU A 821 -13.68 -46.39 26.45
C LEU A 821 -12.65 -47.44 26.03
N THR A 822 -13.03 -48.71 26.18
CA THR A 822 -12.21 -49.81 25.67
C THR A 822 -12.16 -49.81 24.15
N PRO A 823 -11.14 -50.39 23.51
CA PRO A 823 -11.10 -50.54 22.04
C PRO A 823 -12.36 -51.20 21.46
N ALA A 824 -12.94 -52.16 22.17
CA ALA A 824 -14.18 -52.82 21.76
C ALA A 824 -15.40 -51.89 21.83
N GLU A 825 -15.53 -51.08 22.89
CA GLU A 825 -16.58 -50.06 23.03
C GLU A 825 -16.42 -48.96 22.02
N THR A 826 -15.17 -48.47 21.75
CA THR A 826 -14.84 -47.50 20.71
C THR A 826 -15.28 -48.01 19.34
N GLN A 827 -14.98 -49.27 19.02
CA GLN A 827 -15.41 -49.89 17.77
C GLN A 827 -16.94 -50.00 17.69
N ALA A 828 -17.58 -50.45 18.80
CA ALA A 828 -19.01 -50.64 18.86
C ALA A 828 -19.78 -49.32 18.68
N VAL A 829 -19.39 -48.26 19.40
CA VAL A 829 -20.07 -46.98 19.26
C VAL A 829 -19.80 -46.34 17.89
N THR A 830 -18.60 -46.56 17.31
CA THR A 830 -18.33 -46.15 15.92
C THR A 830 -19.24 -46.87 14.93
N PHE A 831 -19.37 -48.19 15.08
CA PHE A 831 -20.28 -49.00 14.27
C PHE A 831 -21.71 -48.48 14.36
N TYR A 832 -22.20 -48.21 15.56
CA TYR A 832 -23.54 -47.67 15.79
C TYR A 832 -23.70 -46.26 15.18
N ALA A 833 -22.76 -45.34 15.38
CA ALA A 833 -22.83 -44.00 14.78
C ALA A 833 -22.86 -44.06 13.24
N ARG A 834 -22.07 -44.96 12.63
CA ARG A 834 -22.07 -45.19 11.16
C ARG A 834 -23.39 -45.70 10.62
N SER A 835 -24.19 -46.44 11.43
CA SER A 835 -25.47 -46.99 11.00
C SER A 835 -26.55 -45.91 10.73
N PHE A 836 -26.36 -44.68 11.19
CA PHE A 836 -27.26 -43.57 10.91
C PHE A 836 -27.04 -42.94 9.53
N TYR A 837 -25.91 -43.17 8.89
CA TYR A 837 -25.60 -42.52 7.62
C TYR A 837 -26.53 -42.97 6.51
N SER A 838 -27.24 -42.03 5.89
CA SER A 838 -28.25 -42.33 4.88
C SER A 838 -27.71 -42.59 3.46
N GLY A 839 -26.39 -42.45 3.26
CA GLY A 839 -25.70 -42.77 2.01
C GLY A 839 -25.70 -41.68 0.94
N PRO A 840 -24.90 -41.84 -0.14
CA PRO A 840 -24.91 -40.96 -1.28
C PRO A 840 -26.17 -41.21 -2.12
N GLY A 841 -27.18 -40.45 -1.95
CA GLY A 841 -28.44 -40.55 -2.65
C GLY A 841 -29.37 -39.39 -2.33
N ASP A 842 -28.98 -38.56 -1.37
CA ASP A 842 -29.70 -37.35 -1.10
C ASP A 842 -29.53 -36.43 -2.30
N GLN A 843 -30.58 -36.30 -3.08
CA GLN A 843 -30.70 -35.39 -4.20
C GLN A 843 -30.27 -34.00 -3.71
N HIS A 844 -29.44 -33.37 -4.46
CA HIS A 844 -29.02 -31.98 -4.28
C HIS A 844 -30.26 -31.15 -3.90
N PRO A 845 -30.29 -30.42 -2.77
CA PRO A 845 -31.44 -29.60 -2.40
C PRO A 845 -31.80 -28.54 -3.46
N ILE A 846 -30.93 -28.30 -4.45
CA ILE A 846 -31.16 -27.40 -5.56
C ILE A 846 -31.87 -28.07 -6.76
N ALA A 847 -31.95 -29.41 -6.84
CA ALA A 847 -32.55 -30.12 -7.97
C ALA A 847 -34.09 -30.31 -7.83
N THR A 848 -34.70 -30.00 -6.70
CA THR A 848 -36.14 -30.14 -6.52
C THR A 848 -36.81 -28.77 -6.31
N GLY A 849 -37.23 -28.15 -7.44
CA GLY A 849 -38.47 -27.45 -7.45
C GLY A 849 -38.62 -26.04 -6.84
N ALA A 850 -37.52 -25.32 -6.47
CA ALA A 850 -37.68 -23.94 -6.02
C ALA A 850 -37.52 -22.90 -7.15
N SER A 851 -37.23 -23.30 -8.38
CA SER A 851 -36.93 -22.36 -9.47
C SER A 851 -38.15 -21.79 -10.20
N SER A 852 -39.36 -22.45 -10.14
CA SER A 852 -40.51 -21.92 -10.90
C SER A 852 -41.29 -20.81 -10.18
N ALA A 853 -41.37 -20.83 -8.85
CA ALA A 853 -42.13 -19.84 -8.10
C ALA A 853 -41.41 -18.49 -7.87
N ARG A 854 -40.05 -18.45 -7.96
CA ARG A 854 -39.28 -17.20 -7.80
C ARG A 854 -39.00 -16.46 -9.11
N MET A 855 -39.04 -17.14 -10.24
CA MET A 855 -38.92 -16.48 -11.54
C MET A 855 -40.16 -15.69 -11.97
N GLU A 856 -41.35 -16.04 -11.46
CA GLU A 856 -42.59 -15.28 -11.69
C GLU A 856 -42.74 -14.04 -10.79
N ALA A 857 -42.02 -13.98 -9.67
CA ALA A 857 -42.08 -12.80 -8.77
C ALA A 857 -41.05 -11.71 -9.12
N MET A 858 -40.19 -11.91 -10.13
CA MET A 858 -39.20 -10.93 -10.64
C MET A 858 -39.44 -10.52 -12.11
N ARG A 859 -40.67 -10.81 -12.66
CA ARG A 859 -41.15 -10.20 -13.91
C ARG A 859 -42.12 -9.04 -13.63
#